data_0211d4fcb908b7e46960ae2ce91a2a8f
#
_entry.id   0211d4fcb908b7e46960ae2ce91a2a8f
#
_cell.length_a   1.000
_cell.length_b   1.000
_cell.length_c   1.000
_cell.angle_alpha   90.00
_cell.angle_beta   90.00
_cell.angle_gamma   90.00
#
_symmetry.space_group_name_H-M   'P 1'
#
loop_
_entity.id
_entity.type
_entity.pdbx_description
1 polymer ?
#
loop_
_entity_poly.entity_id
_entity_poly.type
_entity_poly.pdbx_seq_one_letter_code
_entity_poly.pdbx_strand_id
1 'polypeptide(L)'
;MKSKICSSEYVRTVSRGKSWIPAFLSLGFFLAFPVALLLVVGNWKAARYTPDQLHLLYEGLWKEKLVFTGGAITIVAAIMNSINGFSYVYSRKKVDFYHSLPVKRSRMFWNRVYTGLLYYLVPYMIMEFFAVCIGAAKGFFSLKLMELAARLLLVHLLLYFLFYFSIVLVFCVTGNFLMGVLCLAGMQLYGPALGILMSFCAYGFFDTFSSNYPYGIFKALEDYASPITLTAAFWQKYEAGQGAALAAVLFVLTLIFTAVSYFAYIHRPSEAAGKPMVYGKLAAVIKFMVVVPCGMGTGFVFYLIPTSHARNIWCVFGMILGTVLAHGMIEALYQMDFHAFFSKKVQLLAAAVLVTVCALIYQKDLLNFDAYIPRQEDIKALNLDMMTLSGDMTDYVKEQEDGTFSIEDSTSWEKRENAFSGKDGIGEETYEILQKIVENQENRKFRYEGEQTEEGTFRRLQLGYQLRSGREVKRSYVINTEECGELLYNLYKEENLKNKTEQFLASDTAYLDNISFISGNGRGYDIFQDHPEKQKKLIEAVKTDIQEAAPEDLLALPFAELHISYILPVTEDIHSLVPGEEKPEKRAYGEINLFPSYKNTIAVLKETGYPLSFEETEIKKAKILYYNESGEEETAAEYTEKEQLEALVQAAAPSFGTFAWIEYEPDVAAIFQTEQGEECYAEFLKGRIPEFIRQESGSTDNREGELTETGNPESCLLYTSDAADD
;
A
#
# COMPACT_ATOMS: atom_id res chain seq x y z
N MET A 1 -40.61 21.84 -40.08
CA MET A 1 -39.59 21.71 -41.16
C MET A 1 -38.42 22.69 -40.94
N LYS A 2 -38.62 24.02 -40.81
CA LYS A 2 -37.52 25.01 -40.58
C LYS A 2 -36.55 24.69 -39.42
N SER A 3 -37.01 24.09 -38.30
CA SER A 3 -36.15 23.77 -37.16
C SER A 3 -35.19 22.56 -37.38
N LYS A 4 -35.55 21.60 -38.28
CA LYS A 4 -34.67 20.45 -38.61
C LYS A 4 -33.55 20.87 -39.58
N ILE A 5 -33.86 21.73 -40.54
CA ILE A 5 -32.88 22.24 -41.51
C ILE A 5 -31.81 23.10 -40.79
N CYS A 6 -32.24 23.97 -39.88
CA CYS A 6 -31.34 24.79 -39.06
C CYS A 6 -30.43 23.96 -38.14
N SER A 7 -30.91 22.83 -37.62
CA SER A 7 -30.12 21.92 -36.83
C SER A 7 -29.05 21.17 -37.64
N SER A 8 -29.36 20.78 -38.86
CA SER A 8 -28.42 20.10 -39.80
C SER A 8 -27.29 21.04 -40.22
N GLU A 9 -27.63 22.30 -40.59
CA GLU A 9 -26.63 23.32 -40.93
C GLU A 9 -25.74 23.69 -39.75
N TYR A 10 -26.30 23.74 -38.54
CA TYR A 10 -25.53 23.96 -37.30
C TYR A 10 -24.48 22.84 -37.10
N VAL A 11 -24.88 21.57 -37.22
CA VAL A 11 -23.96 20.42 -37.08
C VAL A 11 -22.87 20.50 -38.15
N ARG A 12 -23.24 20.80 -39.41
CA ARG A 12 -22.27 20.98 -40.51
C ARG A 12 -21.29 22.11 -40.27
N THR A 13 -21.73 23.21 -39.65
CA THR A 13 -20.89 24.38 -39.34
C THR A 13 -19.93 24.03 -38.18
N VAL A 14 -20.40 23.30 -37.18
CA VAL A 14 -19.58 22.85 -36.03
C VAL A 14 -18.52 21.83 -36.45
N SER A 15 -18.82 20.94 -37.39
CA SER A 15 -17.93 19.89 -37.87
C SER A 15 -16.96 20.32 -38.95
N ARG A 16 -17.18 21.49 -39.60
CA ARG A 16 -16.36 21.99 -40.72
C ARG A 16 -14.90 22.22 -40.30
N GLY A 17 -13.95 21.61 -41.01
CA GLY A 17 -12.51 21.70 -40.72
C GLY A 17 -12.00 20.88 -39.53
N LYS A 18 -12.82 19.97 -39.00
CA LYS A 18 -12.48 19.15 -37.79
C LYS A 18 -12.38 17.66 -38.11
N SER A 19 -12.30 17.28 -39.39
CA SER A 19 -12.15 15.88 -39.82
C SER A 19 -10.84 15.23 -39.37
N TRP A 20 -9.85 16.02 -38.95
CA TRP A 20 -8.60 15.52 -38.40
C TRP A 20 -8.78 14.74 -37.08
N ILE A 21 -9.82 15.08 -36.28
CA ILE A 21 -10.07 14.41 -34.99
C ILE A 21 -10.45 12.93 -35.17
N PRO A 22 -11.50 12.59 -35.96
CA PRO A 22 -11.80 11.18 -36.20
C PRO A 22 -10.66 10.46 -36.94
N ALA A 23 -9.89 11.13 -37.78
CA ALA A 23 -8.71 10.53 -38.41
C ALA A 23 -7.61 10.18 -37.38
N PHE A 24 -7.32 11.09 -36.46
CA PHE A 24 -6.38 10.85 -35.38
C PHE A 24 -6.85 9.70 -34.44
N LEU A 25 -8.14 9.69 -34.07
CA LEU A 25 -8.73 8.63 -33.27
C LEU A 25 -8.75 7.29 -34.03
N SER A 26 -8.98 7.29 -35.35
CA SER A 26 -8.86 6.07 -36.16
C SER A 26 -7.45 5.48 -36.09
N LEU A 27 -6.41 6.31 -36.15
CA LEU A 27 -5.03 5.87 -36.01
C LEU A 27 -4.77 5.33 -34.58
N GLY A 28 -5.25 6.02 -33.55
CA GLY A 28 -5.11 5.58 -32.17
C GLY A 28 -5.76 4.20 -31.93
N PHE A 29 -7.02 4.01 -32.33
CA PHE A 29 -7.70 2.73 -32.19
C PHE A 29 -7.15 1.65 -33.11
N PHE A 30 -6.62 2.02 -34.28
CA PHE A 30 -5.89 1.07 -35.14
C PHE A 30 -4.67 0.49 -34.44
N LEU A 31 -3.90 1.32 -33.74
CA LEU A 31 -2.75 0.85 -32.94
C LEU A 31 -3.20 0.04 -31.72
N ALA A 32 -4.27 0.50 -31.03
CA ALA A 32 -4.75 -0.13 -29.80
C ALA A 32 -5.45 -1.48 -30.01
N PHE A 33 -6.11 -1.72 -31.13
CA PHE A 33 -6.88 -2.94 -31.40
C PHE A 33 -6.21 -3.82 -32.48
N PRO A 34 -6.29 -3.52 -33.80
CA PRO A 34 -5.71 -4.40 -34.80
C PRO A 34 -4.22 -4.65 -34.65
N VAL A 35 -3.42 -3.59 -34.46
CA VAL A 35 -1.96 -3.72 -34.39
C VAL A 35 -1.54 -4.43 -33.10
N ALA A 36 -2.11 -4.05 -31.96
CA ALA A 36 -1.82 -4.70 -30.68
C ALA A 36 -2.12 -6.21 -30.73
N LEU A 37 -3.27 -6.61 -31.28
CA LEU A 37 -3.62 -8.02 -31.48
C LEU A 37 -2.66 -8.73 -32.42
N LEU A 38 -2.31 -8.14 -33.57
CA LEU A 38 -1.39 -8.76 -34.53
C LEU A 38 0.01 -8.96 -33.93
N LEU A 39 0.50 -7.99 -33.16
CA LEU A 39 1.81 -8.07 -32.50
C LEU A 39 1.83 -9.17 -31.43
N VAL A 40 0.79 -9.28 -30.61
CA VAL A 40 0.73 -10.29 -29.55
C VAL A 40 0.51 -11.68 -30.14
N VAL A 41 -0.52 -11.85 -30.97
CA VAL A 41 -0.84 -13.16 -31.58
C VAL A 41 0.25 -13.61 -32.57
N GLY A 42 0.94 -12.67 -33.24
CA GLY A 42 2.03 -12.97 -34.15
C GLY A 42 3.29 -13.56 -33.44
N ASN A 43 3.45 -13.24 -32.16
CA ASN A 43 4.55 -13.76 -31.34
C ASN A 43 4.26 -15.17 -30.77
N TRP A 44 3.00 -15.61 -30.83
CA TRP A 44 2.66 -16.95 -30.34
C TRP A 44 3.16 -18.04 -31.28
N LYS A 45 4.00 -18.92 -30.78
CA LYS A 45 4.44 -20.12 -31.51
C LYS A 45 3.35 -21.19 -31.34
N ALA A 46 2.47 -21.33 -32.32
CA ALA A 46 1.32 -22.24 -32.26
C ALA A 46 1.70 -23.70 -31.87
N ALA A 47 2.92 -24.13 -32.16
CA ALA A 47 3.43 -25.46 -31.76
C ALA A 47 3.62 -25.63 -30.24
N ARG A 48 3.52 -24.53 -29.44
CA ARG A 48 3.70 -24.56 -27.98
C ARG A 48 2.38 -24.58 -27.22
N TYR A 49 1.22 -24.41 -27.89
CA TYR A 49 -0.08 -24.25 -27.22
C TYR A 49 -1.11 -25.23 -27.79
N THR A 50 -1.94 -25.79 -26.92
CA THR A 50 -3.14 -26.52 -27.37
C THR A 50 -4.16 -25.52 -27.96
N PRO A 51 -5.09 -25.97 -28.84
CA PRO A 51 -6.12 -25.09 -29.38
C PRO A 51 -6.95 -24.39 -28.29
N ASP A 52 -7.27 -25.10 -27.21
CA ASP A 52 -8.07 -24.55 -26.10
C ASP A 52 -7.29 -23.47 -25.32
N GLN A 53 -6.01 -23.68 -25.08
CA GLN A 53 -5.14 -22.68 -24.46
C GLN A 53 -5.02 -21.42 -25.32
N LEU A 54 -4.88 -21.56 -26.64
CA LEU A 54 -4.84 -20.40 -27.54
C LEU A 54 -6.16 -19.61 -27.53
N HIS A 55 -7.30 -20.29 -27.40
CA HIS A 55 -8.58 -19.61 -27.24
C HIS A 55 -8.66 -18.85 -25.92
N LEU A 56 -8.23 -19.42 -24.81
CA LEU A 56 -8.21 -18.76 -23.51
C LEU A 56 -7.27 -17.56 -23.47
N LEU A 57 -6.06 -17.71 -24.03
CA LEU A 57 -5.10 -16.58 -24.19
C LEU A 57 -5.69 -15.46 -25.00
N TYR A 58 -6.38 -15.78 -26.12
CA TYR A 58 -7.01 -14.78 -26.96
C TYR A 58 -8.15 -14.04 -26.23
N GLU A 59 -8.97 -14.76 -25.45
CA GLU A 59 -9.98 -14.15 -24.60
C GLU A 59 -9.40 -13.24 -23.52
N GLY A 60 -8.26 -13.63 -22.91
CA GLY A 60 -7.53 -12.83 -21.96
C GLY A 60 -7.09 -11.47 -22.52
N LEU A 61 -6.64 -11.44 -23.78
CA LEU A 61 -6.30 -10.16 -24.44
C LEU A 61 -7.47 -9.18 -24.49
N TRP A 62 -8.69 -9.67 -24.71
CA TRP A 62 -9.90 -8.85 -24.74
C TRP A 62 -10.35 -8.38 -23.36
N LYS A 63 -10.06 -9.15 -22.32
CA LYS A 63 -10.42 -8.81 -20.92
C LYS A 63 -9.46 -7.82 -20.28
N GLU A 64 -8.18 -7.86 -20.63
CA GLU A 64 -7.11 -7.12 -19.95
C GLU A 64 -6.46 -6.08 -20.88
N LYS A 65 -5.68 -6.55 -21.86
CA LYS A 65 -4.83 -5.65 -22.67
C LYS A 65 -5.62 -4.66 -23.51
N LEU A 66 -6.70 -5.11 -24.16
CA LEU A 66 -7.52 -4.21 -24.98
C LEU A 66 -8.35 -3.25 -24.13
N VAL A 67 -8.77 -3.65 -22.93
CA VAL A 67 -9.45 -2.76 -21.96
C VAL A 67 -8.54 -1.60 -21.60
N PHE A 68 -7.26 -1.87 -21.29
CA PHE A 68 -6.31 -0.83 -20.93
C PHE A 68 -5.91 0.05 -22.13
N THR A 69 -5.44 -0.55 -23.23
CA THR A 69 -4.96 0.21 -24.40
C THR A 69 -6.08 1.01 -25.07
N GLY A 70 -7.24 0.39 -25.29
CA GLY A 70 -8.42 1.06 -25.81
C GLY A 70 -8.99 2.11 -24.86
N GLY A 71 -8.93 1.86 -23.54
CA GLY A 71 -9.33 2.80 -22.51
C GLY A 71 -8.49 4.08 -22.49
N ALA A 72 -7.19 3.97 -22.65
CA ALA A 72 -6.30 5.13 -22.77
C ALA A 72 -6.67 6.03 -23.96
N ILE A 73 -6.86 5.42 -25.14
CA ILE A 73 -7.29 6.17 -26.34
C ILE A 73 -8.70 6.77 -26.15
N THR A 74 -9.59 6.07 -25.45
CA THR A 74 -10.94 6.54 -25.12
C THR A 74 -10.90 7.80 -24.26
N ILE A 75 -10.03 7.85 -23.24
CA ILE A 75 -9.84 9.05 -22.41
C ILE A 75 -9.32 10.22 -23.26
N VAL A 76 -8.32 9.98 -24.11
CA VAL A 76 -7.81 10.99 -25.05
C VAL A 76 -8.93 11.49 -25.98
N ALA A 77 -9.75 10.59 -26.50
CA ALA A 77 -10.90 10.92 -27.34
C ALA A 77 -11.92 11.80 -26.59
N ALA A 78 -12.22 11.48 -25.32
CA ALA A 78 -13.10 12.28 -24.48
C ALA A 78 -12.56 13.71 -24.29
N ILE A 79 -11.25 13.85 -24.01
CA ILE A 79 -10.58 15.16 -23.87
C ILE A 79 -10.68 15.95 -25.18
N MET A 80 -10.27 15.36 -26.29
CA MET A 80 -10.24 16.04 -27.60
C MET A 80 -11.65 16.48 -28.03
N ASN A 81 -12.64 15.60 -27.89
CA ASN A 81 -14.01 15.89 -28.28
C ASN A 81 -14.68 16.92 -27.38
N SER A 82 -14.40 16.93 -26.06
CA SER A 82 -14.89 17.92 -25.12
C SER A 82 -14.34 19.31 -25.44
N ILE A 83 -13.01 19.41 -25.67
CA ILE A 83 -12.35 20.67 -26.06
C ILE A 83 -12.92 21.16 -27.40
N ASN A 84 -13.02 20.28 -28.37
CA ASN A 84 -13.59 20.62 -29.67
C ASN A 84 -15.05 21.12 -29.57
N GLY A 85 -15.85 20.46 -28.76
CA GLY A 85 -17.27 20.79 -28.59
C GLY A 85 -17.51 22.06 -27.81
N PHE A 86 -16.80 22.29 -26.72
CA PHE A 86 -17.15 23.27 -25.70
C PHE A 86 -16.15 24.42 -25.50
N SER A 87 -14.91 24.35 -26.05
CA SER A 87 -13.93 25.44 -25.88
C SER A 87 -14.38 26.81 -26.41
N TYR A 88 -15.38 26.85 -27.29
CA TYR A 88 -15.94 28.12 -27.77
C TYR A 88 -16.50 29.00 -26.68
N VAL A 89 -16.94 28.42 -25.53
CA VAL A 89 -17.52 29.15 -24.40
C VAL A 89 -16.53 30.11 -23.72
N TYR A 90 -15.23 29.97 -24.00
CA TYR A 90 -14.18 30.86 -23.51
C TYR A 90 -13.91 32.08 -24.39
N SER A 91 -14.46 32.09 -25.63
CA SER A 91 -14.28 33.22 -26.56
C SER A 91 -15.56 34.01 -26.73
N ARG A 92 -15.55 35.27 -26.31
CA ARG A 92 -16.72 36.20 -26.45
C ARG A 92 -17.24 36.22 -27.87
N LYS A 93 -16.37 36.40 -28.87
CA LYS A 93 -16.74 36.45 -30.31
C LYS A 93 -17.46 35.16 -30.74
N LYS A 94 -17.01 34.01 -30.30
CA LYS A 94 -17.63 32.70 -30.64
C LYS A 94 -18.95 32.50 -29.87
N VAL A 95 -19.03 32.90 -28.61
CA VAL A 95 -20.27 32.83 -27.81
C VAL A 95 -21.36 33.70 -28.46
N ASP A 96 -21.04 34.94 -28.81
CA ASP A 96 -22.00 35.88 -29.45
C ASP A 96 -22.49 35.33 -30.76
N PHE A 97 -21.57 34.78 -31.60
CA PHE A 97 -21.93 34.15 -32.88
C PHE A 97 -22.88 32.95 -32.68
N TYR A 98 -22.52 32.00 -31.80
CA TYR A 98 -23.36 30.80 -31.61
C TYR A 98 -24.68 31.10 -30.92
N HIS A 99 -24.73 32.08 -29.99
CA HIS A 99 -25.95 32.43 -29.25
C HIS A 99 -26.89 33.33 -30.10
N SER A 100 -26.41 33.94 -31.19
CA SER A 100 -27.26 34.65 -32.15
C SER A 100 -28.03 33.73 -33.09
N LEU A 101 -27.61 32.45 -33.16
CA LEU A 101 -28.27 31.47 -34.04
C LEU A 101 -29.68 31.12 -33.49
N PRO A 102 -30.66 30.89 -34.35
CA PRO A 102 -32.05 30.59 -33.92
C PRO A 102 -32.18 29.10 -33.48
N VAL A 103 -31.31 28.66 -32.56
CA VAL A 103 -31.26 27.31 -32.00
C VAL A 103 -31.30 27.37 -30.47
N LYS A 104 -32.20 26.62 -29.86
CA LYS A 104 -32.27 26.54 -28.39
C LYS A 104 -30.97 26.02 -27.79
N ARG A 105 -30.51 26.58 -26.65
CA ARG A 105 -29.29 26.17 -25.93
C ARG A 105 -29.26 24.65 -25.64
N SER A 106 -30.38 24.08 -25.19
CA SER A 106 -30.52 22.63 -25.00
C SER A 106 -30.19 21.82 -26.24
N ARG A 107 -30.68 22.25 -27.42
CA ARG A 107 -30.38 21.55 -28.66
C ARG A 107 -28.93 21.75 -29.09
N MET A 108 -28.34 22.91 -28.84
CA MET A 108 -26.92 23.16 -29.07
C MET A 108 -26.04 22.25 -28.25
N PHE A 109 -26.37 22.05 -26.97
CA PHE A 109 -25.66 21.12 -26.07
C PHE A 109 -25.67 19.71 -26.63
N TRP A 110 -26.85 19.14 -26.88
CA TRP A 110 -26.96 17.75 -27.34
C TRP A 110 -26.41 17.54 -28.75
N ASN A 111 -26.51 18.51 -29.65
CA ASN A 111 -25.88 18.41 -30.98
C ASN A 111 -24.36 18.30 -30.88
N ARG A 112 -23.71 18.99 -29.90
CA ARG A 112 -22.26 18.92 -29.69
C ARG A 112 -21.86 17.60 -29.05
N VAL A 113 -22.63 17.12 -28.07
CA VAL A 113 -22.44 15.79 -27.45
C VAL A 113 -22.57 14.71 -28.53
N TYR A 114 -23.62 14.75 -29.33
CA TYR A 114 -23.84 13.79 -30.44
C TYR A 114 -22.70 13.81 -31.45
N THR A 115 -22.25 15.00 -31.87
CA THR A 115 -21.12 15.11 -32.80
C THR A 115 -19.83 14.54 -32.21
N GLY A 116 -19.55 14.82 -30.91
CA GLY A 116 -18.40 14.26 -30.22
C GLY A 116 -18.48 12.75 -30.10
N LEU A 117 -19.66 12.22 -29.78
CA LEU A 117 -19.91 10.78 -29.73
C LEU A 117 -19.69 10.11 -31.09
N LEU A 118 -20.15 10.70 -32.19
CA LEU A 118 -19.93 10.15 -33.52
C LEU A 118 -18.43 10.15 -33.90
N TYR A 119 -17.69 11.19 -33.53
CA TYR A 119 -16.25 11.27 -33.80
C TYR A 119 -15.45 10.21 -33.02
N TYR A 120 -15.98 9.75 -31.89
CA TYR A 120 -15.42 8.66 -31.11
C TYR A 120 -15.91 7.29 -31.59
N LEU A 121 -17.23 7.09 -31.66
CA LEU A 121 -17.85 5.78 -31.86
C LEU A 121 -17.57 5.20 -33.24
N VAL A 122 -17.57 6.03 -34.31
CA VAL A 122 -17.35 5.53 -35.66
C VAL A 122 -15.96 4.95 -35.84
N PRO A 123 -14.84 5.65 -35.49
CA PRO A 123 -13.52 5.07 -35.55
C PRO A 123 -13.38 3.82 -34.65
N TYR A 124 -13.94 3.88 -33.43
CA TYR A 124 -13.91 2.78 -32.48
C TYR A 124 -14.51 1.50 -33.07
N MET A 125 -15.77 1.56 -33.51
CA MET A 125 -16.50 0.42 -34.10
C MET A 125 -15.80 -0.18 -35.32
N ILE A 126 -15.24 0.67 -36.21
CA ILE A 126 -14.51 0.19 -37.38
C ILE A 126 -13.26 -0.59 -36.95
N MET A 127 -12.50 -0.08 -35.99
CA MET A 127 -11.24 -0.72 -35.58
C MET A 127 -11.49 -1.95 -34.69
N GLU A 128 -12.50 -1.94 -33.84
CA GLU A 128 -12.96 -3.11 -33.12
C GLU A 128 -13.45 -4.22 -34.07
N PHE A 129 -14.22 -3.86 -35.10
CA PHE A 129 -14.64 -4.81 -36.12
C PHE A 129 -13.43 -5.46 -36.82
N PHE A 130 -12.39 -4.69 -37.19
CA PHE A 130 -11.15 -5.26 -37.74
C PHE A 130 -10.46 -6.19 -36.75
N ALA A 131 -10.45 -5.86 -35.45
CA ALA A 131 -9.90 -6.73 -34.40
C ALA A 131 -10.66 -8.07 -34.34
N VAL A 132 -11.99 -8.06 -34.40
CA VAL A 132 -12.81 -9.28 -34.46
C VAL A 132 -12.53 -10.07 -35.74
N CYS A 133 -12.37 -9.40 -36.91
CA CYS A 133 -12.02 -10.07 -38.15
C CYS A 133 -10.63 -10.75 -38.10
N ILE A 134 -9.66 -10.13 -37.43
CA ILE A 134 -8.34 -10.75 -37.20
C ILE A 134 -8.50 -12.01 -36.36
N GLY A 135 -9.29 -11.97 -35.30
CA GLY A 135 -9.60 -13.15 -34.49
C GLY A 135 -10.26 -14.26 -35.30
N ALA A 136 -11.25 -13.91 -36.13
CA ALA A 136 -11.91 -14.86 -37.02
C ALA A 136 -10.94 -15.49 -38.03
N ALA A 137 -10.06 -14.69 -38.63
CA ALA A 137 -9.08 -15.18 -39.60
C ALA A 137 -8.02 -16.12 -38.96
N LYS A 138 -7.79 -15.98 -37.66
CA LYS A 138 -6.90 -16.85 -36.87
C LYS A 138 -7.60 -18.06 -36.26
N GLY A 139 -8.89 -18.24 -36.46
CA GLY A 139 -9.69 -19.36 -35.96
C GLY A 139 -10.30 -19.15 -34.56
N PHE A 140 -10.17 -17.96 -33.96
CA PHE A 140 -10.68 -17.66 -32.63
C PHE A 140 -12.12 -17.13 -32.61
N PHE A 141 -12.89 -17.27 -33.69
CA PHE A 141 -14.27 -16.81 -33.73
C PHE A 141 -15.16 -17.67 -32.83
N SER A 142 -15.83 -17.03 -31.88
CA SER A 142 -16.79 -17.66 -30.97
C SER A 142 -17.89 -16.66 -30.57
N LEU A 143 -19.03 -17.17 -30.06
CA LEU A 143 -20.05 -16.30 -29.47
C LEU A 143 -19.52 -15.53 -28.25
N LYS A 144 -18.62 -16.15 -27.50
CA LYS A 144 -17.95 -15.52 -26.35
C LYS A 144 -17.08 -14.35 -26.76
N LEU A 145 -16.38 -14.42 -27.92
CA LEU A 145 -15.64 -13.30 -28.48
C LEU A 145 -16.56 -12.10 -28.80
N MET A 146 -17.74 -12.37 -29.34
CA MET A 146 -18.71 -11.29 -29.60
C MET A 146 -19.26 -10.68 -28.32
N GLU A 147 -19.49 -11.49 -27.30
CA GLU A 147 -19.85 -11.00 -25.96
C GLU A 147 -18.75 -10.11 -25.37
N LEU A 148 -17.48 -10.55 -25.43
CA LEU A 148 -16.32 -9.79 -24.95
C LEU A 148 -16.16 -8.45 -25.69
N ALA A 149 -16.33 -8.44 -27.02
CA ALA A 149 -16.30 -7.22 -27.80
C ALA A 149 -17.43 -6.25 -27.39
N ALA A 150 -18.65 -6.74 -27.24
CA ALA A 150 -19.78 -5.92 -26.79
C ALA A 150 -19.55 -5.38 -25.37
N ARG A 151 -19.01 -6.20 -24.46
CA ARG A 151 -18.65 -5.78 -23.10
C ARG A 151 -17.53 -4.71 -23.10
N LEU A 152 -16.51 -4.89 -23.94
CA LEU A 152 -15.42 -3.93 -24.12
C LEU A 152 -15.95 -2.56 -24.60
N LEU A 153 -16.83 -2.56 -25.61
CA LEU A 153 -17.48 -1.36 -26.09
C LEU A 153 -18.27 -0.65 -24.97
N LEU A 154 -19.04 -1.38 -24.18
CA LEU A 154 -19.83 -0.79 -23.09
C LEU A 154 -18.95 -0.16 -22.02
N VAL A 155 -17.86 -0.83 -21.61
CA VAL A 155 -16.89 -0.29 -20.66
C VAL A 155 -16.24 0.98 -21.21
N HIS A 156 -15.75 0.96 -22.43
CA HIS A 156 -15.12 2.13 -23.03
C HIS A 156 -16.10 3.28 -23.27
N LEU A 157 -17.36 2.99 -23.62
CA LEU A 157 -18.39 4.00 -23.75
C LEU A 157 -18.71 4.67 -22.41
N LEU A 158 -18.73 3.88 -21.32
CA LEU A 158 -18.91 4.41 -19.96
C LEU A 158 -17.76 5.34 -19.58
N LEU A 159 -16.50 4.94 -19.82
CA LEU A 159 -15.31 5.77 -19.58
C LEU A 159 -15.32 7.04 -20.44
N TYR A 160 -15.66 6.91 -21.72
CA TYR A 160 -15.80 8.05 -22.63
C TYR A 160 -16.75 9.11 -22.05
N PHE A 161 -17.96 8.72 -21.66
CA PHE A 161 -18.94 9.66 -21.11
C PHE A 161 -18.53 10.23 -19.76
N LEU A 162 -17.92 9.43 -18.89
CA LEU A 162 -17.41 9.89 -17.60
C LEU A 162 -16.41 11.05 -17.77
N PHE A 163 -15.36 10.83 -18.56
CA PHE A 163 -14.34 11.86 -18.79
C PHE A 163 -14.86 13.00 -19.66
N TYR A 164 -15.68 12.72 -20.68
CA TYR A 164 -16.28 13.73 -21.52
C TYR A 164 -17.12 14.73 -20.69
N PHE A 165 -18.05 14.26 -19.88
CA PHE A 165 -18.90 15.14 -19.09
C PHE A 165 -18.19 15.79 -17.91
N SER A 166 -17.18 15.15 -17.34
CA SER A 166 -16.34 15.78 -16.33
C SER A 166 -15.64 17.03 -16.91
N ILE A 167 -15.10 16.93 -18.12
CA ILE A 167 -14.45 18.05 -18.81
C ILE A 167 -15.47 19.11 -19.27
N VAL A 168 -16.62 18.68 -19.80
CA VAL A 168 -17.71 19.61 -20.19
C VAL A 168 -18.19 20.41 -18.98
N LEU A 169 -18.31 19.77 -17.80
CA LEU A 169 -18.64 20.47 -16.57
C LEU A 169 -17.65 21.60 -16.27
N VAL A 170 -16.35 21.30 -16.36
CA VAL A 170 -15.30 22.31 -16.16
C VAL A 170 -15.45 23.48 -17.14
N PHE A 171 -15.71 23.22 -18.43
CA PHE A 171 -15.99 24.26 -19.42
C PHE A 171 -17.20 25.11 -19.04
N CYS A 172 -18.22 24.52 -18.43
CA CYS A 172 -19.44 25.23 -18.04
C CYS A 172 -19.23 26.12 -16.82
N VAL A 173 -18.36 25.76 -15.87
CA VAL A 173 -18.17 26.50 -14.61
C VAL A 173 -17.00 27.49 -14.66
N THR A 174 -16.08 27.37 -15.63
CA THR A 174 -14.96 28.29 -15.82
C THR A 174 -15.18 29.19 -17.05
N GLY A 175 -14.49 30.33 -17.12
CA GLY A 175 -14.69 31.32 -18.19
C GLY A 175 -13.46 31.51 -19.09
N ASN A 176 -12.30 30.98 -18.72
CA ASN A 176 -11.08 31.00 -19.54
C ASN A 176 -10.36 29.65 -19.52
N PHE A 177 -9.43 29.47 -20.46
CA PHE A 177 -8.74 28.20 -20.66
C PHE A 177 -7.83 27.83 -19.49
N LEU A 178 -7.09 28.78 -18.93
CA LEU A 178 -6.17 28.53 -17.81
C LEU A 178 -6.93 28.00 -16.60
N MET A 179 -8.01 28.68 -16.19
CA MET A 179 -8.86 28.24 -15.10
C MET A 179 -9.53 26.90 -15.41
N GLY A 180 -9.86 26.64 -16.68
CA GLY A 180 -10.37 25.36 -17.12
C GLY A 180 -9.38 24.22 -16.86
N VAL A 181 -8.12 24.40 -17.26
CA VAL A 181 -7.07 23.39 -17.01
C VAL A 181 -6.84 23.18 -15.52
N LEU A 182 -6.74 24.25 -14.73
CA LEU A 182 -6.54 24.14 -13.27
C LEU A 182 -7.73 23.47 -12.57
N CYS A 183 -8.97 23.79 -12.95
CA CYS A 183 -10.15 23.14 -12.38
C CYS A 183 -10.26 21.67 -12.81
N LEU A 184 -9.85 21.33 -14.04
CA LEU A 184 -9.81 19.95 -14.50
C LEU A 184 -8.78 19.15 -13.71
N ALA A 185 -7.56 19.66 -13.56
CA ALA A 185 -6.52 19.05 -12.74
C ALA A 185 -6.98 18.86 -11.29
N GLY A 186 -7.59 19.91 -10.71
CA GLY A 186 -8.19 19.83 -9.37
C GLY A 186 -9.24 18.73 -9.29
N MET A 187 -10.18 18.64 -10.21
CA MET A 187 -11.23 17.61 -10.20
C MET A 187 -10.66 16.17 -10.30
N GLN A 188 -9.54 15.98 -11.01
CA GLN A 188 -8.92 14.67 -11.16
C GLN A 188 -7.98 14.30 -10.01
N LEU A 189 -7.35 15.27 -9.37
CA LEU A 189 -6.27 15.02 -8.39
C LEU A 189 -6.64 15.38 -6.94
N TYR A 190 -7.70 16.18 -6.73
CA TYR A 190 -8.01 16.70 -5.41
C TYR A 190 -8.31 15.60 -4.38
N GLY A 191 -9.14 14.62 -4.73
CA GLY A 191 -9.49 13.51 -3.85
C GLY A 191 -8.27 12.72 -3.38
N PRO A 192 -7.48 12.15 -4.29
CA PRO A 192 -6.25 11.44 -3.91
C PRO A 192 -5.24 12.32 -3.17
N ALA A 193 -5.04 13.58 -3.61
CA ALA A 193 -4.13 14.49 -2.91
C ALA A 193 -4.60 14.81 -1.48
N LEU A 194 -5.92 14.93 -1.27
CA LEU A 194 -6.48 15.10 0.06
C LEU A 194 -6.31 13.83 0.92
N GLY A 195 -6.55 12.64 0.36
CA GLY A 195 -6.33 11.36 1.04
C GLY A 195 -4.89 11.21 1.51
N ILE A 196 -3.93 11.44 0.61
CA ILE A 196 -2.49 11.42 0.91
C ILE A 196 -2.14 12.44 2.01
N LEU A 197 -2.61 13.69 1.90
CA LEU A 197 -2.36 14.70 2.91
C LEU A 197 -2.93 14.31 4.28
N MET A 198 -4.16 13.78 4.31
CA MET A 198 -4.78 13.31 5.55
C MET A 198 -4.01 12.14 6.15
N SER A 199 -3.52 11.21 5.34
CA SER A 199 -2.66 10.09 5.79
C SER A 199 -1.35 10.60 6.39
N PHE A 200 -0.69 11.55 5.75
CA PHE A 200 0.52 12.18 6.29
C PHE A 200 0.28 12.93 7.61
N CYS A 201 -0.82 13.69 7.70
CA CYS A 201 -1.18 14.35 8.95
C CYS A 201 -1.50 13.33 10.05
N ALA A 202 -2.20 12.24 9.73
CA ALA A 202 -2.47 11.17 10.68
C ALA A 202 -1.18 10.49 11.16
N TYR A 203 -0.26 10.18 10.25
CA TYR A 203 1.06 9.63 10.58
C TYR A 203 1.90 10.53 11.49
N GLY A 204 1.83 11.84 11.29
CA GLY A 204 2.64 12.79 12.07
C GLY A 204 2.06 13.17 13.43
N PHE A 205 0.75 13.00 13.64
CA PHE A 205 0.07 13.49 14.84
C PHE A 205 -0.63 12.40 15.66
N PHE A 206 -0.96 11.26 15.08
CA PHE A 206 -1.54 10.13 15.81
C PHE A 206 -0.48 9.08 16.11
N ASP A 207 -0.31 8.75 17.37
CA ASP A 207 0.74 7.83 17.84
C ASP A 207 0.48 6.39 17.41
N THR A 208 -0.80 6.01 17.29
CA THR A 208 -1.22 4.64 16.90
C THR A 208 -1.54 4.48 15.41
N PHE A 209 -1.25 5.48 14.57
CA PHE A 209 -1.51 5.37 13.14
C PHE A 209 -0.52 4.40 12.48
N SER A 210 -1.05 3.36 11.82
CA SER A 210 -0.23 2.43 11.04
C SER A 210 0.17 3.07 9.70
N SER A 211 1.48 3.27 9.49
CA SER A 211 2.03 3.98 8.33
C SER A 211 2.14 3.12 7.07
N ASN A 212 2.12 1.81 7.22
CA ASN A 212 2.48 0.93 6.11
C ASN A 212 1.46 0.92 4.97
N TYR A 213 0.18 1.18 5.27
CA TYR A 213 -0.87 1.30 4.24
C TYR A 213 -1.99 2.25 4.70
N PRO A 214 -2.40 3.21 3.85
CA PRO A 214 -3.61 3.96 4.10
C PRO A 214 -4.81 3.01 4.15
N TYR A 215 -5.68 3.18 5.13
CA TYR A 215 -6.86 2.34 5.34
C TYR A 215 -8.11 3.18 5.61
N GLY A 216 -9.27 2.55 5.53
CA GLY A 216 -10.55 3.21 5.81
C GLY A 216 -10.81 4.40 4.89
N ILE A 217 -11.09 5.57 5.49
CA ILE A 217 -11.43 6.79 4.75
C ILE A 217 -10.24 7.35 3.95
N PHE A 218 -9.01 7.19 4.44
CA PHE A 218 -7.81 7.67 3.76
C PHE A 218 -7.65 6.95 2.42
N LYS A 219 -7.65 5.63 2.43
CA LYS A 219 -7.60 4.80 1.22
C LYS A 219 -8.81 5.04 0.30
N ALA A 220 -9.99 5.19 0.87
CA ALA A 220 -11.18 5.46 0.07
C ALA A 220 -11.10 6.81 -0.68
N LEU A 221 -10.48 7.84 -0.09
CA LEU A 221 -10.22 9.11 -0.77
C LEU A 221 -9.16 8.96 -1.87
N GLU A 222 -8.11 8.20 -1.63
CA GLU A 222 -7.06 7.95 -2.62
C GLU A 222 -7.59 7.18 -3.82
N ASP A 223 -8.31 6.07 -3.60
CA ASP A 223 -8.74 5.14 -4.64
C ASP A 223 -10.03 5.55 -5.34
N TYR A 224 -10.96 6.23 -4.66
CA TYR A 224 -12.32 6.42 -5.18
C TYR A 224 -12.78 7.88 -5.30
N ALA A 225 -12.04 8.85 -4.78
CA ALA A 225 -12.54 10.23 -4.72
C ALA A 225 -12.28 11.07 -5.97
N SER A 226 -11.76 10.48 -7.04
CA SER A 226 -11.63 11.16 -8.34
C SER A 226 -12.01 10.24 -9.50
N PRO A 227 -12.42 10.79 -10.66
CA PRO A 227 -12.72 9.98 -11.84
C PRO A 227 -11.55 9.12 -12.30
N ILE A 228 -10.31 9.61 -12.19
CA ILE A 228 -9.12 8.87 -12.65
C ILE A 228 -8.78 7.71 -11.71
N THR A 229 -8.76 7.93 -10.39
CA THR A 229 -8.45 6.87 -9.42
C THR A 229 -9.57 5.85 -9.33
N LEU A 230 -10.84 6.28 -9.38
CA LEU A 230 -11.99 5.39 -9.47
C LEU A 230 -11.94 4.49 -10.72
N THR A 231 -11.46 5.04 -11.85
CA THR A 231 -11.26 4.25 -13.08
C THR A 231 -10.11 3.25 -12.91
N ALA A 232 -9.02 3.62 -12.25
CA ALA A 232 -7.92 2.71 -11.96
C ALA A 232 -8.36 1.57 -11.04
N ALA A 233 -9.08 1.87 -9.97
CA ALA A 233 -9.67 0.87 -9.07
C ALA A 233 -10.71 -0.04 -9.79
N PHE A 234 -11.45 0.53 -10.74
CA PHE A 234 -12.35 -0.26 -11.58
C PHE A 234 -11.58 -1.27 -12.44
N TRP A 235 -10.47 -0.87 -13.08
CA TRP A 235 -9.68 -1.79 -13.91
C TRP A 235 -9.11 -2.94 -13.10
N GLN A 236 -8.50 -2.69 -11.93
CA GLN A 236 -7.99 -3.74 -11.06
C GLN A 236 -9.07 -4.78 -10.69
N LYS A 237 -10.26 -4.30 -10.30
CA LYS A 237 -11.38 -5.20 -9.94
C LYS A 237 -12.04 -5.84 -11.17
N TYR A 238 -11.98 -5.21 -12.33
CA TYR A 238 -12.51 -5.76 -13.58
C TYR A 238 -11.68 -6.97 -14.03
N GLU A 239 -10.36 -6.88 -13.97
CA GLU A 239 -9.45 -7.99 -14.24
C GLU A 239 -9.73 -9.17 -13.31
N ALA A 240 -9.96 -8.92 -12.03
CA ALA A 240 -10.35 -9.94 -11.05
C ALA A 240 -11.80 -10.46 -11.19
N GLY A 241 -12.55 -10.02 -12.21
CA GLY A 241 -13.95 -10.41 -12.40
C GLY A 241 -14.97 -9.77 -11.44
N GLN A 242 -14.55 -8.87 -10.58
CA GLN A 242 -15.34 -8.22 -9.52
C GLN A 242 -15.76 -6.77 -9.84
N GLY A 243 -15.62 -6.31 -11.07
CA GLY A 243 -15.82 -4.91 -11.47
C GLY A 243 -17.27 -4.39 -11.50
N ALA A 244 -18.31 -5.24 -11.33
CA ALA A 244 -19.71 -4.87 -11.56
C ALA A 244 -20.20 -3.73 -10.63
N ALA A 245 -19.85 -3.77 -9.34
CA ALA A 245 -20.25 -2.74 -8.39
C ALA A 245 -19.63 -1.38 -8.73
N LEU A 246 -18.33 -1.33 -9.08
CA LEU A 246 -17.67 -0.10 -9.48
C LEU A 246 -18.17 0.42 -10.84
N ALA A 247 -18.52 -0.46 -11.79
CA ALA A 247 -19.18 -0.05 -13.03
C ALA A 247 -20.50 0.67 -12.76
N ALA A 248 -21.30 0.19 -11.81
CA ALA A 248 -22.53 0.87 -11.39
C ALA A 248 -22.26 2.24 -10.77
N VAL A 249 -21.23 2.37 -9.93
CA VAL A 249 -20.80 3.67 -9.34
C VAL A 249 -20.36 4.62 -10.45
N LEU A 250 -19.51 4.19 -11.39
CA LEU A 250 -19.07 4.98 -12.53
C LEU A 250 -20.24 5.43 -13.40
N PHE A 251 -21.23 4.56 -13.61
CA PHE A 251 -22.45 4.88 -14.36
C PHE A 251 -23.25 5.99 -13.67
N VAL A 252 -23.51 5.84 -12.36
CA VAL A 252 -24.23 6.85 -11.59
C VAL A 252 -23.49 8.19 -11.60
N LEU A 253 -22.17 8.18 -11.41
CA LEU A 253 -21.34 9.39 -11.45
C LEU A 253 -21.40 10.05 -12.84
N THR A 254 -21.37 9.25 -13.91
CA THR A 254 -21.55 9.74 -15.29
C THR A 254 -22.89 10.43 -15.49
N LEU A 255 -23.98 9.87 -14.96
CA LEU A 255 -25.31 10.51 -15.00
C LEU A 255 -25.33 11.83 -14.24
N ILE A 256 -24.70 11.89 -13.06
CA ILE A 256 -24.58 13.11 -12.27
C ILE A 256 -23.79 14.18 -13.06
N PHE A 257 -22.63 13.84 -13.61
CA PHE A 257 -21.85 14.80 -14.40
C PHE A 257 -22.62 15.26 -15.66
N THR A 258 -23.35 14.38 -16.31
CA THR A 258 -24.21 14.72 -17.45
C THR A 258 -25.27 15.73 -17.05
N ALA A 259 -26.00 15.45 -15.98
CA ALA A 259 -27.10 16.33 -15.49
C ALA A 259 -26.57 17.69 -15.05
N VAL A 260 -25.50 17.71 -14.25
CA VAL A 260 -24.90 18.95 -13.74
C VAL A 260 -24.29 19.78 -14.88
N SER A 261 -23.61 19.15 -15.84
CA SER A 261 -23.05 19.82 -17.02
C SER A 261 -24.14 20.43 -17.88
N TYR A 262 -25.22 19.70 -18.14
CA TYR A 262 -26.37 20.19 -18.87
C TYR A 262 -27.02 21.40 -18.19
N PHE A 263 -27.27 21.29 -16.89
CA PHE A 263 -27.85 22.37 -16.09
C PHE A 263 -26.94 23.61 -16.08
N ALA A 264 -25.65 23.43 -15.80
CA ALA A 264 -24.66 24.50 -15.81
C ALA A 264 -24.56 25.16 -17.19
N TYR A 265 -24.59 24.38 -18.28
CA TYR A 265 -24.53 24.93 -19.64
C TYR A 265 -25.74 25.82 -19.97
N ILE A 266 -26.96 25.39 -19.64
CA ILE A 266 -28.18 26.16 -19.94
C ILE A 266 -28.19 27.48 -19.20
N HIS A 267 -27.80 27.48 -17.92
CA HIS A 267 -27.82 28.65 -17.03
C HIS A 267 -26.57 29.53 -17.13
N ARG A 268 -25.61 29.14 -17.96
CA ARG A 268 -24.36 29.91 -18.15
C ARG A 268 -24.65 31.29 -18.76
N PRO A 269 -24.26 32.40 -18.08
CA PRO A 269 -24.33 33.72 -18.68
C PRO A 269 -23.41 33.86 -19.88
N SER A 270 -23.86 34.52 -20.95
CA SER A 270 -23.02 34.78 -22.15
C SER A 270 -21.79 35.63 -21.82
N GLU A 271 -21.93 36.54 -20.87
CA GLU A 271 -20.90 37.48 -20.38
C GLU A 271 -19.81 36.81 -19.54
N ALA A 272 -19.94 35.50 -19.26
CA ALA A 272 -18.96 34.76 -18.45
C ALA A 272 -17.69 34.43 -19.23
N ALA A 273 -17.70 34.57 -20.54
CA ALA A 273 -16.52 34.34 -21.37
C ALA A 273 -15.38 35.31 -21.02
N GLY A 274 -14.19 34.78 -20.71
CA GLY A 274 -13.02 35.56 -20.28
C GLY A 274 -12.94 35.82 -18.77
N LYS A 275 -14.00 35.53 -17.98
CA LYS A 275 -13.94 35.59 -16.53
C LYS A 275 -13.27 34.31 -15.98
N PRO A 276 -12.52 34.36 -14.88
CA PRO A 276 -11.93 33.16 -14.28
C PRO A 276 -12.98 32.10 -13.93
N MET A 277 -14.01 32.47 -13.16
CA MET A 277 -15.10 31.59 -12.75
C MET A 277 -16.47 32.18 -13.17
N VAL A 278 -17.37 31.29 -13.60
CA VAL A 278 -18.72 31.67 -14.03
C VAL A 278 -19.62 32.00 -12.84
N TYR A 279 -19.50 31.21 -11.77
CA TYR A 279 -20.36 31.30 -10.58
C TYR A 279 -19.53 31.74 -9.36
N GLY A 280 -19.77 32.95 -8.85
CA GLY A 280 -19.00 33.54 -7.76
C GLY A 280 -19.08 32.77 -6.43
N LYS A 281 -20.24 32.15 -6.13
CA LYS A 281 -20.38 31.29 -4.93
C LYS A 281 -19.51 30.02 -5.05
N LEU A 282 -19.48 29.41 -6.21
CA LEU A 282 -18.64 28.22 -6.47
C LEU A 282 -17.14 28.57 -6.41
N ALA A 283 -16.76 29.76 -6.89
CA ALA A 283 -15.38 30.25 -6.77
C ALA A 283 -14.90 30.32 -5.31
N ALA A 284 -15.76 30.77 -4.40
CA ALA A 284 -15.42 30.80 -2.98
C ALA A 284 -15.25 29.39 -2.39
N VAL A 285 -16.14 28.47 -2.72
CA VAL A 285 -16.03 27.06 -2.24
C VAL A 285 -14.73 26.41 -2.74
N ILE A 286 -14.44 26.49 -4.05
CA ILE A 286 -13.21 25.93 -4.64
C ILE A 286 -11.98 26.55 -3.98
N LYS A 287 -12.00 27.84 -3.68
CA LYS A 287 -10.90 28.50 -2.99
C LYS A 287 -10.64 27.87 -1.61
N PHE A 288 -11.66 27.69 -0.77
CA PHE A 288 -11.47 27.05 0.53
C PHE A 288 -11.02 25.60 0.40
N MET A 289 -11.56 24.86 -0.56
CA MET A 289 -11.11 23.48 -0.85
C MET A 289 -9.62 23.41 -1.18
N VAL A 290 -9.02 24.43 -1.77
CA VAL A 290 -7.58 24.44 -2.08
C VAL A 290 -6.76 25.07 -0.96
N VAL A 291 -7.19 26.20 -0.40
CA VAL A 291 -6.42 26.95 0.62
C VAL A 291 -6.24 26.14 1.90
N VAL A 292 -7.30 25.44 2.36
CA VAL A 292 -7.22 24.68 3.62
C VAL A 292 -6.22 23.52 3.52
N PRO A 293 -6.28 22.62 2.53
CA PRO A 293 -5.26 21.58 2.39
C PRO A 293 -3.85 22.12 2.14
N CYS A 294 -3.70 23.21 1.38
CA CYS A 294 -2.39 23.84 1.20
C CYS A 294 -1.82 24.39 2.52
N GLY A 295 -2.66 25.01 3.35
CA GLY A 295 -2.25 25.49 4.68
C GLY A 295 -1.83 24.33 5.59
N MET A 296 -2.63 23.25 5.63
CA MET A 296 -2.32 22.04 6.39
C MET A 296 -1.03 21.38 5.88
N GLY A 297 -0.91 21.19 4.56
CA GLY A 297 0.25 20.54 3.95
C GLY A 297 1.56 21.29 4.16
N THR A 298 1.55 22.62 4.01
CA THR A 298 2.75 23.43 4.31
C THR A 298 3.05 23.43 5.82
N GLY A 299 2.04 23.45 6.67
CA GLY A 299 2.21 23.27 8.12
C GLY A 299 2.90 21.95 8.45
N PHE A 300 2.45 20.87 7.85
CA PHE A 300 3.03 19.54 8.04
C PHE A 300 4.47 19.45 7.52
N VAL A 301 4.78 20.00 6.35
CA VAL A 301 6.16 20.07 5.83
C VAL A 301 7.08 20.79 6.81
N PHE A 302 6.65 21.93 7.35
CA PHE A 302 7.43 22.66 8.34
C PHE A 302 7.50 21.95 9.70
N TYR A 303 6.56 21.08 10.03
CA TYR A 303 6.62 20.21 11.21
C TYR A 303 7.73 19.14 11.11
N LEU A 304 7.99 18.64 9.90
CA LEU A 304 8.99 17.57 9.67
C LEU A 304 10.44 18.09 9.64
N ILE A 305 10.68 19.38 9.35
CA ILE A 305 12.04 19.91 9.17
C ILE A 305 12.85 19.93 10.48
N PRO A 306 12.33 20.41 11.64
CA PRO A 306 13.11 20.47 12.87
C PRO A 306 13.19 19.13 13.59
N THR A 307 14.36 18.80 14.13
CA THR A 307 14.60 17.58 14.92
C THR A 307 14.24 17.72 16.41
N SER A 308 13.82 18.90 16.90
CA SER A 308 13.67 19.20 18.33
C SER A 308 12.35 19.90 18.68
N HIS A 309 12.25 20.37 19.92
CA HIS A 309 11.09 21.01 20.58
C HIS A 309 10.37 22.14 19.82
N ALA A 310 10.98 22.67 18.73
CA ALA A 310 10.40 23.74 17.92
C ALA A 310 9.38 23.27 16.85
N ARG A 311 9.14 21.96 16.69
CA ARG A 311 8.25 21.41 15.64
C ARG A 311 6.89 22.09 15.57
N ASN A 312 6.23 22.29 16.72
CA ASN A 312 4.89 22.91 16.76
C ASN A 312 4.91 24.39 16.33
N ILE A 313 5.98 25.13 16.67
CA ILE A 313 6.11 26.54 16.27
C ILE A 313 6.29 26.63 14.76
N TRP A 314 7.14 25.79 14.18
CA TRP A 314 7.37 25.73 12.75
C TRP A 314 6.11 25.23 11.99
N CYS A 315 5.36 24.30 12.55
CA CYS A 315 4.06 23.88 12.01
C CYS A 315 3.10 25.08 11.88
N VAL A 316 2.93 25.86 12.96
CA VAL A 316 2.09 27.05 12.94
C VAL A 316 2.58 28.08 11.92
N PHE A 317 3.89 28.32 11.87
CA PHE A 317 4.47 29.20 10.85
C PHE A 317 4.15 28.72 9.43
N GLY A 318 4.37 27.43 9.14
CA GLY A 318 4.04 26.81 7.85
C GLY A 318 2.56 26.93 7.49
N MET A 319 1.66 26.70 8.45
CA MET A 319 0.21 26.86 8.26
C MET A 319 -0.17 28.30 7.87
N ILE A 320 0.38 29.29 8.57
CA ILE A 320 0.15 30.71 8.25
C ILE A 320 0.67 31.02 6.86
N LEU A 321 1.95 30.68 6.60
CA LEU A 321 2.61 30.92 5.31
C LEU A 321 1.83 30.29 4.15
N GLY A 322 1.51 29.01 4.24
CA GLY A 322 0.77 28.27 3.21
C GLY A 322 -0.62 28.82 2.98
N THR A 323 -1.35 29.16 4.05
CA THR A 323 -2.69 29.74 3.95
C THR A 323 -2.66 31.10 3.24
N VAL A 324 -1.71 31.97 3.61
CA VAL A 324 -1.57 33.30 3.01
C VAL A 324 -1.16 33.18 1.53
N LEU A 325 -0.17 32.37 1.23
CA LEU A 325 0.32 32.18 -0.15
C LEU A 325 -0.76 31.57 -1.04
N ALA A 326 -1.41 30.48 -0.61
CA ALA A 326 -2.45 29.82 -1.41
C ALA A 326 -3.67 30.76 -1.61
N HIS A 327 -4.11 31.46 -0.57
CA HIS A 327 -5.19 32.45 -0.69
C HIS A 327 -4.82 33.55 -1.68
N GLY A 328 -3.65 34.15 -1.54
CA GLY A 328 -3.19 35.24 -2.39
C GLY A 328 -3.02 34.81 -3.85
N MET A 329 -2.44 33.64 -4.10
CA MET A 329 -2.31 33.11 -5.46
C MET A 329 -3.66 32.86 -6.13
N ILE A 330 -4.65 32.30 -5.40
CA ILE A 330 -5.98 32.06 -5.95
C ILE A 330 -6.72 33.39 -6.20
N GLU A 331 -6.58 34.39 -5.33
CA GLU A 331 -7.18 35.71 -5.58
C GLU A 331 -6.54 36.41 -6.78
N ALA A 332 -5.21 36.34 -6.92
CA ALA A 332 -4.51 36.84 -8.09
C ALA A 332 -4.98 36.16 -9.37
N LEU A 333 -5.19 34.84 -9.35
CA LEU A 333 -5.76 34.09 -10.48
C LEU A 333 -7.21 34.46 -10.75
N TYR A 334 -8.04 34.66 -9.72
CA TYR A 334 -9.45 35.01 -9.87
C TYR A 334 -9.66 36.43 -10.36
N GLN A 335 -8.77 37.35 -10.08
CA GLN A 335 -8.85 38.72 -10.54
C GLN A 335 -7.97 39.00 -11.76
N MET A 336 -7.11 38.01 -12.14
CA MET A 336 -6.10 38.14 -13.19
C MET A 336 -5.16 39.35 -12.93
N ASP A 337 -4.90 39.64 -11.64
CA ASP A 337 -4.12 40.78 -11.18
C ASP A 337 -3.37 40.40 -9.88
N PHE A 338 -2.06 40.54 -9.87
CA PHE A 338 -1.24 40.28 -8.68
C PHE A 338 -1.48 41.27 -7.54
N HIS A 339 -1.97 42.50 -7.82
CA HIS A 339 -2.33 43.45 -6.76
C HIS A 339 -3.51 42.98 -5.89
N ALA A 340 -4.28 42.01 -6.41
CA ALA A 340 -5.37 41.40 -5.67
C ALA A 340 -4.95 40.37 -4.62
N PHE A 341 -3.65 40.07 -4.48
CA PHE A 341 -3.09 39.03 -3.60
C PHE A 341 -3.63 39.12 -2.16
N PHE A 342 -3.69 40.32 -1.60
CA PHE A 342 -4.22 40.57 -0.26
C PHE A 342 -5.69 41.01 -0.23
N SER A 343 -6.44 40.79 -1.30
CA SER A 343 -7.89 41.11 -1.33
C SER A 343 -8.68 40.09 -0.51
N LYS A 344 -9.97 40.44 -0.25
CA LYS A 344 -10.93 39.60 0.49
C LYS A 344 -10.41 39.05 1.83
N LYS A 345 -9.85 39.92 2.66
CA LYS A 345 -9.25 39.59 3.98
C LYS A 345 -10.15 38.76 4.89
N VAL A 346 -11.49 38.95 4.83
CA VAL A 346 -12.46 38.15 5.61
C VAL A 346 -12.39 36.66 5.20
N GLN A 347 -12.25 36.38 3.91
CA GLN A 347 -12.11 34.99 3.45
C GLN A 347 -10.75 34.39 3.83
N LEU A 348 -9.69 35.19 3.87
CA LEU A 348 -8.40 34.78 4.41
C LEU A 348 -8.50 34.39 5.88
N LEU A 349 -9.15 35.24 6.68
CA LEU A 349 -9.37 34.98 8.10
C LEU A 349 -10.20 33.70 8.31
N ALA A 350 -11.27 33.51 7.53
CA ALA A 350 -12.09 32.31 7.59
C ALA A 350 -11.28 31.05 7.20
N ALA A 351 -10.42 31.13 6.19
CA ALA A 351 -9.53 30.03 5.82
C ALA A 351 -8.53 29.71 6.93
N ALA A 352 -7.93 30.74 7.56
CA ALA A 352 -7.02 30.54 8.68
C ALA A 352 -7.71 29.87 9.88
N VAL A 353 -8.95 30.26 10.20
CA VAL A 353 -9.74 29.60 11.25
C VAL A 353 -10.01 28.12 10.90
N LEU A 354 -10.38 27.81 9.64
CA LEU A 354 -10.60 26.43 9.21
C LEU A 354 -9.32 25.59 9.30
N VAL A 355 -8.19 26.13 8.86
CA VAL A 355 -6.87 25.45 8.98
C VAL A 355 -6.54 25.17 10.45
N THR A 356 -6.76 26.15 11.33
CA THR A 356 -6.53 26.00 12.77
C THR A 356 -7.45 24.91 13.37
N VAL A 357 -8.73 24.89 13.00
CA VAL A 357 -9.67 23.85 13.47
C VAL A 357 -9.22 22.47 12.99
N CYS A 358 -8.86 22.33 11.70
CA CYS A 358 -8.34 21.06 11.17
C CYS A 358 -7.05 20.62 11.89
N ALA A 359 -6.13 21.55 12.15
CA ALA A 359 -4.90 21.26 12.87
C ALA A 359 -5.17 20.80 14.33
N LEU A 360 -6.11 21.45 15.02
CA LEU A 360 -6.50 21.06 16.38
C LEU A 360 -7.13 19.66 16.43
N ILE A 361 -7.89 19.26 15.40
CA ILE A 361 -8.45 17.90 15.31
C ILE A 361 -7.33 16.86 15.36
N TYR A 362 -6.25 17.07 14.61
CA TYR A 362 -5.10 16.15 14.59
C TYR A 362 -4.24 16.27 15.84
N GLN A 363 -3.79 17.48 16.20
CA GLN A 363 -2.85 17.70 17.30
C GLN A 363 -3.40 17.36 18.70
N LYS A 364 -4.72 17.41 18.88
CA LYS A 364 -5.39 17.11 20.15
C LYS A 364 -6.18 15.81 20.12
N ASP A 365 -6.03 15.05 19.06
CA ASP A 365 -6.83 13.85 18.84
C ASP A 365 -8.31 13.99 19.23
N LEU A 366 -8.96 15.07 18.70
CA LEU A 366 -10.36 15.34 19.01
C LEU A 366 -11.31 14.24 18.51
N LEU A 367 -10.82 13.32 17.68
CA LEU A 367 -11.55 12.16 17.19
C LEU A 367 -11.35 10.92 18.07
N ASN A 368 -10.53 11.04 19.12
CA ASN A 368 -10.17 9.93 20.00
C ASN A 368 -9.61 8.73 19.21
N PHE A 369 -8.75 9.02 18.25
CA PHE A 369 -8.22 8.02 17.31
C PHE A 369 -7.28 7.05 18.02
N ASP A 370 -6.37 7.59 18.87
CA ASP A 370 -5.34 6.79 19.54
C ASP A 370 -5.91 5.90 20.64
N ALA A 371 -6.93 6.36 21.34
CA ALA A 371 -7.60 5.58 22.37
C ALA A 371 -8.75 4.70 21.87
N TYR A 372 -9.02 4.70 20.55
CA TYR A 372 -10.11 3.92 19.99
C TYR A 372 -9.76 2.43 19.90
N ILE A 373 -10.54 1.59 20.56
CA ILE A 373 -10.58 0.15 20.39
C ILE A 373 -11.99 -0.28 20.00
N PRO A 374 -12.17 -1.17 18.99
CA PRO A 374 -13.49 -1.71 18.66
C PRO A 374 -14.07 -2.51 19.83
N ARG A 375 -15.40 -2.59 19.94
CA ARG A 375 -16.02 -3.43 20.95
C ARG A 375 -15.70 -4.90 20.69
N GLN A 376 -15.46 -5.69 21.73
CA GLN A 376 -15.16 -7.11 21.61
C GLN A 376 -16.17 -7.85 20.73
N GLU A 377 -17.47 -7.62 20.93
CA GLU A 377 -18.57 -8.23 20.16
C GLU A 377 -18.56 -7.90 18.66
N ASP A 378 -17.96 -6.75 18.27
CA ASP A 378 -17.84 -6.33 16.88
C ASP A 378 -16.61 -6.92 16.18
N ILE A 379 -15.62 -7.42 16.92
CA ILE A 379 -14.40 -7.99 16.37
C ILE A 379 -14.70 -9.41 15.88
N LYS A 380 -14.40 -9.66 14.61
CA LYS A 380 -14.49 -10.98 13.99
C LYS A 380 -13.15 -11.72 14.08
N ALA A 381 -12.06 -11.01 13.80
CA ALA A 381 -10.71 -11.54 13.82
C ALA A 381 -9.71 -10.42 14.14
N LEU A 382 -8.57 -10.80 14.67
CA LEU A 382 -7.44 -9.95 14.91
C LEU A 382 -6.32 -10.33 13.93
N ASN A 383 -5.82 -9.37 13.18
CA ASN A 383 -4.66 -9.55 12.30
C ASN A 383 -3.43 -8.99 13.01
N LEU A 384 -2.38 -9.79 13.09
CA LEU A 384 -1.12 -9.43 13.73
C LEU A 384 0.02 -9.57 12.73
N ASP A 385 0.99 -8.68 12.82
CA ASP A 385 2.27 -8.86 12.14
C ASP A 385 3.13 -9.84 12.95
N MET A 386 3.07 -11.11 12.56
CA MET A 386 3.80 -12.18 13.25
C MET A 386 5.31 -12.08 13.08
N MET A 387 5.79 -11.50 12.01
CA MET A 387 7.23 -11.29 11.81
C MET A 387 7.82 -10.42 12.93
N THR A 388 7.07 -9.41 13.37
CA THR A 388 7.47 -8.56 14.49
C THR A 388 7.36 -9.30 15.84
N LEU A 389 6.42 -10.23 15.95
CA LEU A 389 6.13 -10.92 17.22
C LEU A 389 6.94 -12.19 17.42
N SER A 390 6.96 -13.11 16.46
CA SER A 390 7.49 -14.46 16.64
C SER A 390 8.61 -14.83 15.67
N GLY A 391 8.90 -13.99 14.67
CA GLY A 391 9.85 -14.32 13.62
C GLY A 391 9.31 -15.34 12.60
N ASP A 392 8.17 -15.99 12.85
CA ASP A 392 7.62 -16.99 11.94
C ASP A 392 7.11 -16.35 10.64
N MET A 393 7.62 -16.83 9.51
CA MET A 393 7.15 -16.45 8.18
C MET A 393 6.69 -17.69 7.41
N THR A 394 5.41 -17.79 7.10
CA THR A 394 4.87 -18.90 6.33
C THR A 394 3.88 -18.40 5.29
N ASP A 395 4.10 -18.78 4.03
CA ASP A 395 3.19 -18.47 2.95
C ASP A 395 1.83 -19.14 3.16
N TYR A 396 0.76 -18.44 2.81
CA TYR A 396 -0.56 -19.04 2.85
C TYR A 396 -0.79 -19.84 1.57
N VAL A 397 -0.91 -21.17 1.72
CA VAL A 397 -1.11 -22.11 0.62
C VAL A 397 -2.52 -22.69 0.69
N LYS A 398 -3.28 -22.57 -0.39
CA LYS A 398 -4.62 -23.13 -0.49
C LYS A 398 -4.78 -23.95 -1.76
N GLU A 399 -5.09 -25.23 -1.62
CA GLU A 399 -5.40 -26.12 -2.73
C GLU A 399 -6.76 -25.76 -3.34
N GLN A 400 -6.84 -25.79 -4.67
CA GLN A 400 -8.03 -25.51 -5.48
C GLN A 400 -8.68 -26.81 -5.95
N GLU A 401 -9.93 -26.75 -6.38
CA GLU A 401 -10.69 -27.94 -6.86
C GLU A 401 -10.05 -28.61 -8.09
N ASP A 402 -9.19 -27.92 -8.84
CA ASP A 402 -8.51 -28.42 -10.03
C ASP A 402 -7.12 -29.03 -9.74
N GLY A 403 -6.77 -29.16 -8.46
CA GLY A 403 -5.45 -29.68 -8.02
C GLY A 403 -4.29 -28.69 -8.24
N THR A 404 -4.58 -27.40 -8.39
CA THR A 404 -3.58 -26.33 -8.37
C THR A 404 -3.64 -25.62 -7.03
N PHE A 405 -2.65 -24.74 -6.76
CA PHE A 405 -2.53 -24.02 -5.52
C PHE A 405 -2.62 -22.52 -5.75
N SER A 406 -3.26 -21.81 -4.85
CA SER A 406 -3.07 -20.38 -4.71
C SER A 406 -2.07 -20.13 -3.57
N ILE A 407 -1.02 -19.38 -3.87
CA ILE A 407 0.02 -19.02 -2.91
C ILE A 407 -0.09 -17.52 -2.64
N GLU A 408 -0.34 -17.17 -1.41
CA GLU A 408 -0.30 -15.80 -0.93
C GLU A 408 1.02 -15.61 -0.20
N ASP A 409 1.89 -14.79 -0.81
CA ASP A 409 3.24 -14.50 -0.35
C ASP A 409 3.20 -13.78 1.02
N SER A 410 3.85 -14.37 2.01
CA SER A 410 4.02 -13.80 3.36
C SER A 410 4.88 -12.53 3.36
N THR A 411 5.73 -12.33 2.34
CA THR A 411 6.59 -11.15 2.22
C THR A 411 5.85 -9.91 1.71
N SER A 412 4.67 -10.08 1.11
CA SER A 412 3.87 -8.94 0.68
C SER A 412 3.25 -8.23 1.89
N TRP A 413 3.58 -6.97 2.10
CA TRP A 413 3.10 -6.13 3.21
C TRP A 413 1.57 -6.13 3.38
N GLU A 414 0.82 -6.29 2.29
CA GLU A 414 -0.64 -6.36 2.32
C GLU A 414 -1.17 -7.68 2.89
N LYS A 415 -0.33 -8.73 2.95
CA LYS A 415 -0.73 -10.10 3.25
C LYS A 415 0.04 -10.75 4.41
N ARG A 416 0.99 -10.03 5.01
CA ARG A 416 1.73 -10.48 6.22
C ARG A 416 0.84 -10.64 7.44
N GLU A 417 -0.39 -10.14 7.38
CA GLU A 417 -1.32 -10.17 8.48
C GLU A 417 -1.89 -11.58 8.67
N ASN A 418 -1.44 -12.24 9.72
CA ASN A 418 -2.07 -13.46 10.18
C ASN A 418 -3.38 -13.13 10.90
N ALA A 419 -4.49 -13.65 10.39
CA ALA A 419 -5.77 -13.51 11.04
C ALA A 419 -5.89 -14.55 12.16
N PHE A 420 -5.96 -14.06 13.39
CA PHE A 420 -6.32 -14.84 14.55
C PHE A 420 -7.82 -14.69 14.77
N SER A 421 -8.58 -15.69 14.42
CA SER A 421 -10.02 -15.71 14.70
C SER A 421 -10.39 -17.00 15.38
N GLY A 422 -10.89 -16.90 16.61
CA GLY A 422 -11.78 -17.94 17.11
C GLY A 422 -13.06 -17.99 16.24
N LYS A 423 -13.78 -19.09 16.27
CA LYS A 423 -15.09 -19.19 15.57
C LYS A 423 -16.05 -18.06 15.94
N ASP A 424 -15.87 -17.46 17.12
CA ASP A 424 -16.73 -16.46 17.75
C ASP A 424 -16.07 -15.09 18.01
N GLY A 425 -14.89 -14.83 17.46
CA GLY A 425 -14.14 -13.58 17.68
C GLY A 425 -12.89 -13.78 18.56
N ILE A 426 -12.53 -12.79 19.37
CA ILE A 426 -11.40 -12.84 20.30
C ILE A 426 -11.89 -13.11 21.74
N GLY A 427 -11.07 -13.80 22.55
CA GLY A 427 -11.35 -14.09 23.96
C GLY A 427 -11.38 -12.83 24.84
N GLU A 428 -12.00 -12.94 26.02
CA GLU A 428 -12.08 -11.86 27.01
C GLU A 428 -10.69 -11.47 27.52
N GLU A 429 -9.84 -12.46 27.82
CA GLU A 429 -8.47 -12.26 28.31
C GLU A 429 -7.61 -11.49 27.27
N THR A 430 -7.68 -11.88 26.00
CA THR A 430 -7.00 -11.16 24.89
C THR A 430 -7.49 -9.73 24.77
N TYR A 431 -8.80 -9.51 24.90
CA TYR A 431 -9.38 -8.16 24.80
C TYR A 431 -8.94 -7.26 25.97
N GLU A 432 -8.85 -7.78 27.21
CA GLU A 432 -8.33 -7.04 28.36
C GLU A 432 -6.88 -6.61 28.17
N ILE A 433 -6.02 -7.47 27.61
CA ILE A 433 -4.63 -7.10 27.29
C ILE A 433 -4.59 -5.99 26.24
N LEU A 434 -5.40 -6.08 25.19
CA LEU A 434 -5.48 -5.03 24.18
C LEU A 434 -5.94 -3.70 24.80
N GLN A 435 -6.85 -3.70 25.77
CA GLN A 435 -7.25 -2.49 26.49
C GLN A 435 -6.07 -1.92 27.31
N LYS A 436 -5.33 -2.74 28.04
CA LYS A 436 -4.13 -2.30 28.78
C LYS A 436 -3.08 -1.69 27.83
N ILE A 437 -2.83 -2.33 26.66
CA ILE A 437 -1.91 -1.83 25.64
C ILE A 437 -2.35 -0.44 25.18
N VAL A 438 -3.63 -0.24 24.88
CA VAL A 438 -4.17 1.05 24.42
C VAL A 438 -4.06 2.13 25.51
N GLU A 439 -4.39 1.81 26.76
CA GLU A 439 -4.31 2.74 27.88
C GLU A 439 -2.87 3.23 28.15
N ASN A 440 -1.88 2.37 27.91
CA ASN A 440 -0.48 2.71 28.13
C ASN A 440 0.15 3.56 27.00
N GLN A 441 -0.48 3.68 25.83
CA GLN A 441 0.12 4.35 24.66
C GLN A 441 0.45 5.82 24.92
N GLU A 442 -0.38 6.56 25.67
CA GLU A 442 -0.12 7.98 25.94
C GLU A 442 1.22 8.21 26.66
N ASN A 443 1.63 7.29 27.52
CA ASN A 443 2.91 7.33 28.26
C ASN A 443 4.10 6.85 27.39
N ARG A 444 3.84 6.15 26.28
CA ARG A 444 4.85 5.46 25.46
C ARG A 444 5.09 6.09 24.11
N LYS A 445 4.39 7.16 23.77
CA LYS A 445 4.46 7.81 22.44
C LYS A 445 5.85 8.27 21.99
N PHE A 446 6.77 8.47 22.93
CA PHE A 446 8.15 8.86 22.65
C PHE A 446 9.15 7.72 22.76
N ARG A 447 8.70 6.49 23.04
CA ARG A 447 9.56 5.32 23.12
C ARG A 447 9.98 4.85 21.72
N TYR A 448 11.24 4.47 21.61
CA TYR A 448 11.80 3.96 20.37
C TYR A 448 11.76 2.43 20.36
N GLU A 449 11.67 1.85 19.18
CA GLU A 449 11.80 0.42 18.99
C GLU A 449 13.20 -0.05 19.47
N GLY A 450 13.25 -1.09 20.30
CA GLY A 450 14.47 -1.55 20.91
C GLY A 450 14.91 -0.79 22.17
N GLU A 451 14.23 0.31 22.56
CA GLU A 451 14.53 1.03 23.79
C GLU A 451 14.33 0.13 25.00
N GLN A 452 15.34 0.02 25.86
CA GLN A 452 15.28 -0.74 27.11
C GLN A 452 15.03 0.19 28.29
N THR A 453 14.12 -0.21 29.16
CA THR A 453 13.79 0.49 30.41
C THR A 453 13.54 -0.51 31.52
N GLU A 454 13.21 -0.02 32.72
CA GLU A 454 12.76 -0.90 33.81
C GLU A 454 11.48 -1.67 33.46
N GLU A 455 10.66 -1.16 32.51
CA GLU A 455 9.45 -1.83 32.02
C GLU A 455 9.73 -2.90 30.95
N GLY A 456 10.99 -3.11 30.57
CA GLY A 456 11.43 -4.03 29.52
C GLY A 456 11.82 -3.35 28.22
N THR A 457 12.03 -4.16 27.19
CA THR A 457 12.36 -3.69 25.83
C THR A 457 11.09 -3.38 25.06
N PHE A 458 11.03 -2.19 24.43
CA PHE A 458 9.87 -1.76 23.65
C PHE A 458 9.95 -2.25 22.20
N ARG A 459 8.80 -2.69 21.68
CA ARG A 459 8.60 -3.11 20.28
C ARG A 459 7.38 -2.41 19.69
N ARG A 460 7.34 -2.28 18.37
CA ARG A 460 6.19 -1.73 17.65
C ARG A 460 5.36 -2.86 17.06
N LEU A 461 4.14 -3.03 17.57
CA LEU A 461 3.19 -4.03 17.12
C LEU A 461 2.15 -3.41 16.19
N GLN A 462 1.93 -4.02 15.03
CA GLN A 462 0.84 -3.64 14.13
C GLN A 462 -0.33 -4.61 14.30
N LEU A 463 -1.50 -4.04 14.55
CA LEU A 463 -2.75 -4.76 14.74
C LEU A 463 -3.78 -4.35 13.70
N GLY A 464 -4.48 -5.33 13.11
CA GLY A 464 -5.65 -5.15 12.27
C GLY A 464 -6.88 -5.79 12.91
N TYR A 465 -7.88 -4.98 13.27
CA TYR A 465 -9.16 -5.49 13.76
C TYR A 465 -10.11 -5.70 12.58
N GLN A 466 -10.40 -6.95 12.23
CA GLN A 466 -11.46 -7.28 11.27
C GLN A 466 -12.81 -7.24 11.98
N LEU A 467 -13.68 -6.33 11.58
CA LEU A 467 -15.00 -6.21 12.20
C LEU A 467 -16.05 -7.09 11.50
N ARG A 468 -17.06 -7.54 12.23
CA ARG A 468 -18.21 -8.29 11.70
C ARG A 468 -18.98 -7.53 10.61
N SER A 469 -18.87 -6.20 10.60
CA SER A 469 -19.41 -5.34 9.53
C SER A 469 -18.63 -5.42 8.20
N GLY A 470 -17.52 -6.14 8.14
CA GLY A 470 -16.58 -6.16 6.99
C GLY A 470 -15.62 -4.98 6.93
N ARG A 471 -15.67 -4.08 7.91
CA ARG A 471 -14.73 -2.96 8.05
C ARG A 471 -13.47 -3.44 8.76
N GLU A 472 -12.32 -2.92 8.34
CA GLU A 472 -11.04 -3.15 8.98
C GLU A 472 -10.56 -1.87 9.69
N VAL A 473 -9.96 -2.03 10.87
CA VAL A 473 -9.35 -0.96 11.65
C VAL A 473 -7.91 -1.37 11.96
N LYS A 474 -6.94 -0.61 11.48
CA LYS A 474 -5.51 -0.87 11.71
C LYS A 474 -4.93 0.09 12.73
N ARG A 475 -4.04 -0.41 13.59
CA ARG A 475 -3.34 0.36 14.62
C ARG A 475 -1.91 -0.13 14.76
N SER A 476 -1.04 0.77 15.21
CA SER A 476 0.34 0.47 15.56
C SER A 476 0.56 0.87 17.01
N TYR A 477 0.89 -0.10 17.85
CA TYR A 477 1.08 0.12 19.28
C TYR A 477 2.54 -0.09 19.68
N VAL A 478 2.98 0.64 20.69
CA VAL A 478 4.25 0.40 21.37
C VAL A 478 3.98 -0.50 22.58
N ILE A 479 4.55 -1.70 22.57
CA ILE A 479 4.39 -2.71 23.62
C ILE A 479 5.74 -3.06 24.25
N ASN A 480 5.76 -3.50 25.49
CA ASN A 480 6.95 -4.07 26.10
C ASN A 480 6.99 -5.59 25.97
N THR A 481 8.12 -6.20 26.31
CA THR A 481 8.33 -7.65 26.24
C THR A 481 7.32 -8.44 27.06
N GLU A 482 6.91 -7.96 28.23
CA GLU A 482 5.95 -8.63 29.09
C GLU A 482 4.55 -8.66 28.46
N GLU A 483 4.04 -7.51 28.01
CA GLU A 483 2.75 -7.42 27.32
C GLU A 483 2.73 -8.26 26.02
N CYS A 484 3.88 -8.31 25.32
CA CYS A 484 4.03 -9.15 24.15
C CYS A 484 3.87 -10.64 24.50
N GLY A 485 4.55 -11.08 25.56
CA GLY A 485 4.45 -12.45 26.06
C GLY A 485 3.03 -12.82 26.52
N GLU A 486 2.35 -11.93 27.27
CA GLU A 486 0.95 -12.13 27.68
C GLU A 486 0.00 -12.23 26.48
N LEU A 487 0.18 -11.37 25.48
CA LEU A 487 -0.63 -11.38 24.26
C LEU A 487 -0.44 -12.68 23.48
N LEU A 488 0.80 -13.10 23.27
CA LEU A 488 1.12 -14.35 22.56
C LEU A 488 0.60 -15.57 23.32
N TYR A 489 0.75 -15.61 24.64
CA TYR A 489 0.24 -16.71 25.47
C TYR A 489 -1.27 -16.91 25.26
N ASN A 490 -2.05 -15.83 25.30
CA ASN A 490 -3.49 -15.93 25.13
C ASN A 490 -3.89 -16.29 23.68
N LEU A 491 -3.17 -15.77 22.69
CA LEU A 491 -3.38 -16.13 21.29
C LEU A 491 -3.07 -17.62 21.03
N TYR A 492 -2.01 -18.15 21.63
CA TYR A 492 -1.70 -19.59 21.55
C TYR A 492 -2.74 -20.45 22.26
N LYS A 493 -3.27 -19.98 23.39
CA LYS A 493 -4.36 -20.65 24.14
C LYS A 493 -5.67 -20.70 23.34
N GLU A 494 -5.95 -19.69 22.51
CA GLU A 494 -7.15 -19.62 21.66
C GLU A 494 -7.10 -20.54 20.42
N GLU A 495 -6.08 -21.40 20.28
CA GLU A 495 -5.88 -22.44 19.26
C GLU A 495 -5.78 -21.98 17.80
N ASN A 496 -5.83 -20.67 17.52
CA ASN A 496 -5.98 -20.19 16.14
C ASN A 496 -4.66 -20.04 15.38
N LEU A 497 -3.54 -19.96 16.05
CA LEU A 497 -2.19 -19.88 15.46
C LEU A 497 -1.76 -21.18 14.78
N LYS A 498 -2.11 -22.30 15.36
CA LYS A 498 -1.70 -23.64 14.88
C LYS A 498 -2.17 -23.92 13.45
N ASN A 499 -3.36 -23.43 13.10
CA ASN A 499 -4.02 -23.76 11.82
C ASN A 499 -3.26 -23.32 10.57
N LYS A 500 -2.52 -22.21 10.59
CA LYS A 500 -1.84 -21.68 9.39
C LYS A 500 -0.61 -22.51 9.05
N THR A 501 0.23 -22.74 10.04
CA THR A 501 1.45 -23.57 9.89
C THR A 501 1.06 -25.01 9.56
N GLU A 502 -0.01 -25.53 10.18
CA GLU A 502 -0.57 -26.85 9.85
C GLU A 502 -1.05 -26.93 8.39
N GLN A 503 -1.72 -25.91 7.85
CA GLN A 503 -2.15 -25.88 6.44
C GLN A 503 -0.97 -25.86 5.49
N PHE A 504 0.07 -25.07 5.76
CA PHE A 504 1.29 -25.06 4.97
C PHE A 504 1.97 -26.42 4.97
N LEU A 505 2.14 -27.02 6.14
CA LEU A 505 2.73 -28.36 6.30
C LEU A 505 1.83 -29.49 5.76
N ALA A 506 0.54 -29.25 5.52
CA ALA A 506 -0.36 -30.23 4.91
C ALA A 506 -0.15 -30.39 3.41
N SER A 507 0.64 -29.52 2.76
CA SER A 507 1.01 -29.65 1.36
C SER A 507 1.66 -31.01 1.09
N ASP A 508 1.34 -31.60 -0.07
CA ASP A 508 1.88 -32.93 -0.41
C ASP A 508 3.42 -32.86 -0.49
N THR A 509 4.09 -33.75 0.21
CA THR A 509 5.55 -33.88 0.20
C THR A 509 6.13 -34.17 -1.20
N ALA A 510 5.29 -34.60 -2.17
CA ALA A 510 5.68 -34.73 -3.56
C ALA A 510 6.13 -33.40 -4.21
N TYR A 511 5.68 -32.28 -3.67
CA TYR A 511 6.05 -30.93 -4.13
C TYR A 511 7.17 -30.28 -3.31
N LEU A 512 7.74 -31.01 -2.36
CA LEU A 512 8.81 -30.50 -1.51
C LEU A 512 10.08 -30.25 -2.34
N ASP A 513 10.60 -29.02 -2.26
CA ASP A 513 11.82 -28.59 -2.96
C ASP A 513 13.04 -28.71 -2.06
N ASN A 514 12.98 -28.08 -0.89
CA ASN A 514 14.09 -28.10 0.07
C ASN A 514 13.62 -28.06 1.52
N ILE A 515 14.39 -28.72 2.37
CA ILE A 515 14.33 -28.55 3.84
C ILE A 515 15.72 -28.20 4.33
N SER A 516 15.83 -27.10 5.06
CA SER A 516 17.02 -26.72 5.80
C SER A 516 16.63 -26.26 7.19
N PHE A 517 17.56 -26.24 8.11
CA PHE A 517 17.33 -25.64 9.41
C PHE A 517 18.50 -24.74 9.81
N ILE A 518 18.20 -23.67 10.51
CA ILE A 518 19.18 -22.86 11.20
C ILE A 518 19.21 -23.34 12.64
N SER A 519 20.36 -23.86 13.02
CA SER A 519 20.58 -24.35 14.38
C SER A 519 20.68 -23.22 15.39
N GLY A 520 20.49 -23.51 16.67
CA GLY A 520 20.71 -22.57 17.77
C GLY A 520 22.13 -21.99 17.83
N ASN A 521 23.08 -22.53 17.09
CA ASN A 521 24.41 -21.92 16.90
C ASN A 521 24.49 -20.93 15.73
N GLY A 522 23.35 -20.57 15.11
CA GLY A 522 23.25 -19.63 14.00
C GLY A 522 23.67 -20.18 12.63
N ARG A 523 23.95 -21.49 12.51
CA ARG A 523 24.38 -22.11 11.25
C ARG A 523 23.23 -22.79 10.53
N GLY A 524 23.15 -22.54 9.20
CA GLY A 524 22.18 -23.19 8.32
C GLY A 524 22.71 -24.52 7.78
N TYR A 525 21.85 -25.53 7.79
CA TYR A 525 22.15 -26.87 7.27
C TYR A 525 21.02 -27.35 6.37
N ASP A 526 21.36 -27.70 5.13
CA ASP A 526 20.44 -28.43 4.24
C ASP A 526 20.39 -29.89 4.68
N ILE A 527 19.18 -30.43 4.84
CA ILE A 527 18.98 -31.76 5.40
C ILE A 527 18.09 -32.62 4.51
N PHE A 528 18.41 -33.90 4.47
CA PHE A 528 17.61 -34.94 3.80
C PHE A 528 17.34 -34.70 2.30
N GLN A 529 18.18 -33.96 1.56
CA GLN A 529 17.98 -33.62 0.14
C GLN A 529 17.63 -34.80 -0.75
N ASP A 530 18.27 -35.99 -0.54
CA ASP A 530 18.04 -37.20 -1.31
C ASP A 530 17.24 -38.27 -0.56
N HIS A 531 16.54 -37.92 0.53
CA HIS A 531 15.86 -38.86 1.41
C HIS A 531 14.40 -38.48 1.68
N PRO A 532 13.49 -38.67 0.71
CA PRO A 532 12.09 -38.24 0.83
C PRO A 532 11.34 -38.84 2.04
N GLU A 533 11.68 -40.07 2.43
CA GLU A 533 11.11 -40.73 3.61
C GLU A 533 11.49 -40.01 4.92
N LYS A 534 12.73 -39.52 5.00
CA LYS A 534 13.16 -38.73 6.18
C LYS A 534 12.56 -37.33 6.19
N GLN A 535 12.42 -36.70 5.03
CA GLN A 535 11.75 -35.43 4.88
C GLN A 535 10.29 -35.52 5.36
N LYS A 536 9.57 -36.55 4.92
CA LYS A 536 8.20 -36.82 5.34
C LYS A 536 8.12 -37.06 6.85
N LYS A 537 9.05 -37.87 7.39
CA LYS A 537 9.13 -38.15 8.83
C LYS A 537 9.34 -36.86 9.64
N LEU A 538 10.19 -35.94 9.15
CA LEU A 538 10.40 -34.65 9.81
C LEU A 538 9.15 -33.77 9.80
N ILE A 539 8.49 -33.63 8.65
CA ILE A 539 7.28 -32.83 8.53
C ILE A 539 6.17 -33.39 9.46
N GLU A 540 6.02 -34.70 9.54
CA GLU A 540 5.05 -35.32 10.44
C GLU A 540 5.39 -35.16 11.91
N ALA A 541 6.69 -35.19 12.25
CA ALA A 541 7.15 -34.91 13.60
C ALA A 541 6.85 -33.46 14.01
N VAL A 542 7.14 -32.49 13.14
CA VAL A 542 6.84 -31.07 13.39
C VAL A 542 5.33 -30.85 13.56
N LYS A 543 4.50 -31.44 12.70
CA LYS A 543 3.04 -31.37 12.84
C LYS A 543 2.55 -31.90 14.19
N THR A 544 3.08 -33.05 14.61
CA THR A 544 2.70 -33.65 15.88
C THR A 544 3.10 -32.75 17.06
N ASP A 545 4.34 -32.25 17.03
CA ASP A 545 4.85 -31.38 18.10
C ASP A 545 4.07 -30.06 18.18
N ILE A 546 3.69 -29.44 17.04
CA ILE A 546 2.84 -28.23 17.02
C ILE A 546 1.48 -28.51 17.64
N GLN A 547 0.87 -29.69 17.36
CA GLN A 547 -0.44 -30.04 17.91
C GLN A 547 -0.39 -30.30 19.42
N GLU A 548 0.67 -30.92 19.91
CA GLU A 548 0.86 -31.29 21.30
C GLU A 548 1.42 -30.15 22.17
N ALA A 549 2.02 -29.10 21.58
CA ALA A 549 2.65 -28.01 22.30
C ALA A 549 1.65 -27.24 23.16
N ALA A 550 2.00 -27.01 24.40
CA ALA A 550 1.28 -26.12 25.31
C ALA A 550 1.65 -24.64 25.03
N PRO A 551 0.78 -23.66 25.33
CA PRO A 551 1.10 -22.23 25.16
C PRO A 551 2.39 -21.79 25.85
N GLU A 552 2.66 -22.31 27.05
CA GLU A 552 3.86 -22.03 27.82
C GLU A 552 5.14 -22.47 27.09
N ASP A 553 5.07 -23.62 26.43
CA ASP A 553 6.20 -24.17 25.66
C ASP A 553 6.60 -23.28 24.49
N LEU A 554 5.62 -22.63 23.86
CA LEU A 554 5.81 -21.76 22.70
C LEU A 554 6.38 -20.37 23.06
N LEU A 555 6.41 -20.04 24.36
CA LEU A 555 7.07 -18.84 24.87
C LEU A 555 8.51 -19.09 25.34
N ALA A 556 8.98 -20.32 25.24
CA ALA A 556 10.39 -20.63 25.47
C ALA A 556 11.26 -20.04 24.34
N LEU A 557 12.58 -19.95 24.57
CA LEU A 557 13.53 -19.62 23.51
C LEU A 557 13.57 -20.77 22.51
N PRO A 558 13.31 -20.53 21.23
CA PRO A 558 13.48 -21.56 20.19
C PRO A 558 14.93 -22.05 20.12
N PHE A 559 15.14 -23.33 19.87
CA PHE A 559 16.49 -23.90 19.74
C PHE A 559 16.97 -23.98 18.30
N ALA A 560 16.08 -23.88 17.32
CA ALA A 560 16.36 -23.89 15.89
C ALA A 560 15.20 -23.27 15.13
N GLU A 561 15.44 -22.92 13.88
CA GLU A 561 14.43 -22.46 12.92
C GLU A 561 14.44 -23.39 11.69
N LEU A 562 13.28 -23.92 11.31
CA LEU A 562 13.13 -24.82 10.18
C LEU A 562 12.63 -24.05 8.95
N HIS A 563 13.38 -24.13 7.87
CA HIS A 563 13.06 -23.56 6.57
C HIS A 563 12.57 -24.66 5.63
N ILE A 564 11.38 -24.49 5.09
CA ILE A 564 10.76 -25.44 4.16
C ILE A 564 10.36 -24.67 2.89
N SER A 565 10.67 -25.24 1.73
CA SER A 565 10.14 -24.73 0.47
C SER A 565 9.44 -25.82 -0.34
N TYR A 566 8.30 -25.47 -0.93
CA TYR A 566 7.55 -26.29 -1.87
C TYR A 566 7.55 -25.64 -3.24
N ILE A 567 7.62 -26.44 -4.30
CA ILE A 567 7.35 -26.01 -5.68
C ILE A 567 5.97 -26.51 -6.04
N LEU A 568 4.98 -25.62 -5.99
CA LEU A 568 3.58 -25.94 -6.15
C LEU A 568 3.05 -25.52 -7.53
N PRO A 569 2.28 -26.38 -8.22
CA PRO A 569 1.61 -25.98 -9.45
C PRO A 569 0.53 -24.94 -9.14
N VAL A 570 0.66 -23.74 -9.70
CA VAL A 570 -0.27 -22.64 -9.47
C VAL A 570 -1.14 -22.38 -10.69
N THR A 571 -2.37 -21.92 -10.47
CA THR A 571 -3.19 -21.28 -11.49
C THR A 571 -2.73 -19.83 -11.62
N GLU A 572 -1.59 -19.59 -12.23
CA GLU A 572 -1.25 -18.22 -12.63
C GLU A 572 -1.93 -17.87 -13.96
N ASP A 573 -2.06 -16.57 -14.18
CA ASP A 573 -2.64 -16.00 -15.40
C ASP A 573 -2.26 -16.79 -16.65
N ILE A 574 -3.26 -17.13 -17.41
CA ILE A 574 -3.20 -17.88 -18.67
C ILE A 574 -2.08 -17.39 -19.63
N HIS A 575 -1.53 -16.21 -19.36
CA HIS A 575 -0.42 -15.60 -20.11
C HIS A 575 0.96 -16.24 -19.89
N SER A 576 1.15 -16.98 -18.80
CA SER A 576 2.41 -17.68 -18.48
C SER A 576 2.45 -19.13 -18.99
N LEU A 577 1.31 -19.70 -19.39
CA LEU A 577 1.22 -21.07 -19.88
C LEU A 577 1.77 -21.20 -21.30
N VAL A 578 3.05 -21.56 -21.41
CA VAL A 578 3.67 -22.01 -22.66
C VAL A 578 3.52 -23.54 -22.72
N PRO A 579 2.87 -24.16 -23.72
CA PRO A 579 2.74 -25.60 -23.80
C PRO A 579 4.10 -26.27 -23.98
N GLY A 580 4.34 -27.28 -23.15
CA GLY A 580 5.62 -27.98 -23.11
C GLY A 580 6.58 -27.44 -22.05
N GLU A 581 6.25 -26.34 -21.39
CA GLU A 581 6.71 -26.05 -20.04
C GLU A 581 5.70 -26.66 -19.06
N GLU A 582 6.21 -27.25 -18.00
CA GLU A 582 5.43 -27.71 -16.86
C GLU A 582 4.49 -26.61 -16.38
N LYS A 583 3.38 -26.96 -15.71
CA LYS A 583 2.45 -25.98 -15.13
C LYS A 583 3.29 -24.89 -14.44
N PRO A 584 2.92 -23.59 -14.54
CA PRO A 584 3.68 -22.57 -13.84
C PRO A 584 3.76 -22.98 -12.38
N GLU A 585 4.97 -23.15 -11.93
CA GLU A 585 5.28 -23.54 -10.58
C GLU A 585 5.69 -22.28 -9.82
N LYS A 586 5.13 -22.11 -8.64
CA LYS A 586 5.53 -21.06 -7.74
C LYS A 586 6.09 -21.71 -6.48
N ARG A 587 7.17 -21.10 -5.98
CA ARG A 587 7.78 -21.54 -4.75
C ARG A 587 7.01 -20.92 -3.57
N ALA A 588 6.62 -21.76 -2.62
CA ALA A 588 6.07 -21.37 -1.33
C ALA A 588 7.11 -21.58 -0.24
N TYR A 589 7.28 -20.63 0.66
CA TYR A 589 8.27 -20.65 1.74
C TYR A 589 7.57 -20.70 3.11
N GLY A 590 8.22 -21.39 4.05
CA GLY A 590 7.84 -21.38 5.45
C GLY A 590 9.06 -21.42 6.35
N GLU A 591 9.09 -20.53 7.32
CA GLU A 591 10.04 -20.44 8.40
C GLU A 591 9.29 -20.74 9.69
N ILE A 592 9.73 -21.75 10.45
CA ILE A 592 9.02 -22.29 11.62
C ILE A 592 10.00 -22.41 12.77
N ASN A 593 9.72 -21.71 13.86
CA ASN A 593 10.49 -21.81 15.09
C ASN A 593 10.30 -23.17 15.77
N LEU A 594 11.41 -23.80 16.17
CA LEU A 594 11.42 -25.09 16.86
C LEU A 594 11.73 -24.90 18.34
N PHE A 595 10.80 -25.31 19.19
CA PHE A 595 10.88 -25.13 20.62
C PHE A 595 11.46 -26.35 21.36
N PRO A 596 12.03 -26.19 22.55
CA PRO A 596 12.60 -27.30 23.31
C PRO A 596 11.60 -28.42 23.65
N SER A 597 10.30 -28.13 23.64
CA SER A 597 9.22 -29.10 23.83
C SER A 597 9.00 -30.03 22.63
N TYR A 598 9.52 -29.69 21.42
CA TYR A 598 9.34 -30.43 20.17
C TYR A 598 10.19 -31.71 20.13
N LYS A 599 9.84 -32.70 20.98
CA LYS A 599 10.63 -33.90 21.19
C LYS A 599 10.72 -34.81 19.96
N ASN A 600 9.62 -34.90 19.19
CA ASN A 600 9.59 -35.73 18.00
C ASN A 600 10.48 -35.13 16.92
N THR A 601 10.42 -33.82 16.72
CA THR A 601 11.27 -33.06 15.78
C THR A 601 12.75 -33.16 16.16
N ILE A 602 13.09 -32.93 17.42
CA ILE A 602 14.45 -33.05 17.95
C ILE A 602 15.02 -34.45 17.69
N ALA A 603 14.21 -35.50 17.90
CA ALA A 603 14.68 -36.88 17.66
C ALA A 603 15.04 -37.12 16.17
N VAL A 604 14.24 -36.55 15.25
CA VAL A 604 14.52 -36.68 13.81
C VAL A 604 15.73 -35.83 13.40
N LEU A 605 15.85 -34.60 13.92
CA LEU A 605 16.99 -33.71 13.61
C LEU A 605 18.31 -34.30 14.13
N LYS A 606 18.34 -34.97 15.27
CA LYS A 606 19.53 -35.67 15.78
C LYS A 606 20.03 -36.79 14.85
N GLU A 607 19.17 -37.37 14.00
CA GLU A 607 19.59 -38.33 12.99
C GLU A 607 20.46 -37.70 11.89
N THR A 608 20.48 -36.35 11.77
CA THR A 608 21.35 -35.65 10.80
C THR A 608 22.82 -35.62 11.23
N GLY A 609 23.07 -35.68 12.56
CA GLY A 609 24.42 -35.55 13.13
C GLY A 609 24.91 -34.09 13.22
N TYR A 610 24.11 -33.11 12.83
CA TYR A 610 24.46 -31.70 12.98
C TYR A 610 24.19 -31.21 14.42
N PRO A 611 25.00 -30.28 14.94
CA PRO A 611 24.74 -29.69 16.26
C PRO A 611 23.45 -28.87 16.25
N LEU A 612 22.65 -29.00 17.29
CA LEU A 612 21.38 -28.26 17.45
C LEU A 612 21.53 -26.99 18.30
N SER A 613 22.65 -26.83 19.01
CA SER A 613 22.90 -25.67 19.88
C SER A 613 24.38 -25.32 19.94
N PHE A 614 24.70 -24.21 20.58
CA PHE A 614 26.10 -23.86 20.88
C PHE A 614 26.77 -24.90 21.79
N GLU A 615 26.02 -25.50 22.71
CA GLU A 615 26.55 -26.52 23.63
C GLU A 615 27.01 -27.81 22.91
N GLU A 616 26.38 -28.15 21.79
CA GLU A 616 26.74 -29.29 20.96
C GLU A 616 27.83 -28.95 19.92
N THR A 617 28.28 -27.67 19.91
CA THR A 617 29.28 -27.18 18.92
C THR A 617 30.67 -27.12 19.58
N GLU A 618 31.68 -27.68 18.93
CA GLU A 618 33.07 -27.60 19.38
C GLU A 618 33.65 -26.21 19.10
N ILE A 619 33.68 -25.36 20.12
CA ILE A 619 34.11 -23.95 20.04
C ILE A 619 35.56 -23.86 20.51
N LYS A 620 36.42 -23.29 19.70
CA LYS A 620 37.85 -23.08 19.97
C LYS A 620 38.14 -21.70 20.58
N LYS A 621 37.37 -20.67 20.17
CA LYS A 621 37.61 -19.29 20.52
C LYS A 621 36.32 -18.51 20.52
N ALA A 622 36.19 -17.53 21.38
CA ALA A 622 35.11 -16.55 21.38
C ALA A 622 35.69 -15.12 21.34
N LYS A 623 35.09 -14.28 20.50
CA LYS A 623 35.34 -12.85 20.45
C LYS A 623 34.11 -12.15 20.99
N ILE A 624 34.28 -11.25 21.95
CA ILE A 624 33.18 -10.44 22.45
C ILE A 624 33.19 -9.11 21.70
N LEU A 625 32.00 -8.74 21.23
CA LEU A 625 31.73 -7.50 20.56
C LEU A 625 30.95 -6.59 21.49
N TYR A 626 31.38 -5.34 21.61
CA TYR A 626 30.58 -4.30 22.24
C TYR A 626 30.10 -3.33 21.16
N TYR A 627 28.90 -2.82 21.33
CA TYR A 627 28.32 -1.79 20.48
C TYR A 627 28.28 -0.48 21.24
N ASN A 628 28.80 0.58 20.64
CA ASN A 628 28.73 1.92 21.22
C ASN A 628 27.34 2.56 21.00
N GLU A 629 27.08 3.73 21.59
CA GLU A 629 25.82 4.47 21.44
C GLU A 629 25.48 4.80 19.95
N SER A 630 26.45 4.75 19.07
CA SER A 630 26.29 4.95 17.62
C SER A 630 25.99 3.63 16.87
N GLY A 631 25.98 2.48 17.56
CA GLY A 631 25.81 1.15 16.97
C GLY A 631 27.05 0.65 16.21
N GLU A 632 28.23 1.26 16.45
CA GLU A 632 29.49 0.81 15.86
C GLU A 632 30.10 -0.31 16.70
N GLU A 633 30.59 -1.35 16.04
CA GLU A 633 31.16 -2.55 16.62
C GLU A 633 32.60 -2.31 17.10
N GLU A 634 32.89 -2.65 18.36
CA GLU A 634 34.23 -2.65 18.94
C GLU A 634 34.55 -4.06 19.48
N THR A 635 35.65 -4.67 19.04
CA THR A 635 36.10 -5.94 19.60
C THR A 635 36.80 -5.71 20.93
N ALA A 636 36.22 -6.19 22.02
CA ALA A 636 36.74 -5.93 23.35
C ALA A 636 37.74 -6.99 23.83
N ALA A 637 37.42 -8.27 23.68
CA ALA A 637 38.24 -9.37 24.21
C ALA A 637 38.12 -10.66 23.39
N GLU A 638 39.16 -11.48 23.49
CA GLU A 638 39.20 -12.82 22.92
C GLU A 638 39.42 -13.85 24.04
N TYR A 639 38.56 -14.86 24.08
CA TYR A 639 38.59 -15.92 25.06
C TYR A 639 38.92 -17.25 24.37
N THR A 640 39.85 -18.02 25.02
CA THR A 640 40.30 -19.33 24.55
C THR A 640 40.31 -20.38 25.67
N GLU A 641 40.15 -19.94 26.93
CA GLU A 641 40.12 -20.83 28.05
C GLU A 641 38.80 -21.61 28.12
N LYS A 642 38.89 -22.91 28.36
CA LYS A 642 37.74 -23.81 28.28
C LYS A 642 36.61 -23.43 29.24
N GLU A 643 36.92 -23.06 30.49
CA GLU A 643 35.93 -22.68 31.46
C GLU A 643 35.17 -21.40 31.04
N GLN A 644 35.88 -20.43 30.47
CA GLN A 644 35.30 -19.19 29.96
C GLN A 644 34.43 -19.46 28.72
N LEU A 645 34.89 -20.31 27.81
CA LEU A 645 34.11 -20.71 26.63
C LEU A 645 32.81 -21.43 27.02
N GLU A 646 32.87 -22.35 27.97
CA GLU A 646 31.69 -23.07 28.48
C GLU A 646 30.68 -22.09 29.11
N ALA A 647 31.15 -21.10 29.88
CA ALA A 647 30.28 -20.08 30.47
C ALA A 647 29.63 -19.18 29.42
N LEU A 648 30.39 -18.79 28.37
CA LEU A 648 29.88 -18.00 27.24
C LEU A 648 28.83 -18.75 26.42
N VAL A 649 29.09 -20.03 26.14
CA VAL A 649 28.17 -20.89 25.41
C VAL A 649 26.85 -21.09 26.16
N GLN A 650 26.88 -21.25 27.50
CA GLN A 650 25.67 -21.38 28.31
C GLN A 650 24.85 -20.08 28.39
N ALA A 651 25.50 -18.93 28.24
CA ALA A 651 24.85 -17.63 28.24
C ALA A 651 24.32 -17.22 26.83
N ALA A 652 24.85 -17.83 25.78
CA ALA A 652 24.54 -17.50 24.40
C ALA A 652 23.09 -17.86 24.02
N ALA A 653 22.51 -17.02 23.23
CA ALA A 653 21.20 -17.21 22.63
C ALA A 653 21.32 -17.42 21.11
N PRO A 654 20.35 -18.11 20.48
CA PRO A 654 20.30 -18.26 19.04
C PRO A 654 20.31 -16.92 18.30
N SER A 655 21.03 -16.85 17.18
CA SER A 655 21.18 -15.63 16.39
C SER A 655 20.30 -15.59 15.11
N PHE A 656 19.38 -16.55 14.94
CA PHE A 656 18.51 -16.60 13.78
C PHE A 656 17.27 -15.69 13.89
N GLY A 657 17.02 -15.03 15.02
CA GLY A 657 15.96 -14.05 15.16
C GLY A 657 15.90 -13.39 16.53
N THR A 658 15.46 -12.16 16.58
CA THR A 658 15.11 -11.47 17.83
C THR A 658 13.63 -11.70 18.11
N PHE A 659 13.32 -12.33 19.23
CA PHE A 659 11.94 -12.62 19.63
C PHE A 659 11.39 -11.49 20.51
N ALA A 660 10.23 -10.96 20.16
CA ALA A 660 9.67 -9.77 20.82
C ALA A 660 9.34 -9.97 22.31
N TRP A 661 9.16 -11.21 22.74
CA TRP A 661 8.89 -11.57 24.16
C TRP A 661 10.16 -11.93 24.96
N ILE A 662 11.36 -11.86 24.32
CA ILE A 662 12.63 -12.19 24.96
C ILE A 662 13.49 -10.94 25.05
N GLU A 663 14.10 -10.72 26.20
CA GLU A 663 15.03 -9.63 26.41
C GLU A 663 16.47 -10.09 26.18
N TYR A 664 17.15 -9.37 25.31
CA TYR A 664 18.58 -9.52 25.02
C TYR A 664 19.38 -8.39 25.65
N GLU A 665 20.66 -8.64 25.89
CA GLU A 665 21.60 -7.55 26.23
C GLU A 665 21.86 -6.71 24.97
N PRO A 666 21.66 -5.37 25.01
CA PRO A 666 21.67 -4.57 23.79
C PRO A 666 23.06 -4.32 23.22
N ASP A 667 24.06 -4.25 24.10
CA ASP A 667 25.37 -3.69 23.75
C ASP A 667 26.47 -4.73 23.66
N VAL A 668 26.13 -6.02 23.77
CA VAL A 668 27.11 -7.13 23.83
C VAL A 668 26.65 -8.31 22.99
N ALA A 669 27.55 -8.76 22.11
CA ALA A 669 27.38 -10.00 21.35
C ALA A 669 28.68 -10.82 21.35
N ALA A 670 28.63 -12.03 20.84
CA ALA A 670 29.82 -12.87 20.67
C ALA A 670 29.92 -13.45 19.26
N ILE A 671 31.13 -13.61 18.78
CA ILE A 671 31.46 -14.44 17.63
C ILE A 671 32.22 -15.66 18.17
N PHE A 672 31.61 -16.82 18.07
CA PHE A 672 32.26 -18.10 18.38
C PHE A 672 32.94 -18.64 17.14
N GLN A 673 34.19 -19.06 17.27
CA GLN A 673 34.95 -19.72 16.22
C GLN A 673 35.07 -21.21 16.51
N THR A 674 34.61 -22.07 15.60
CA THR A 674 34.70 -23.53 15.72
C THR A 674 36.12 -24.03 15.49
N GLU A 675 36.40 -25.31 15.79
CA GLU A 675 37.69 -25.93 15.46
C GLU A 675 37.98 -25.95 13.95
N GLN A 676 36.95 -25.94 13.12
CA GLN A 676 37.06 -25.91 11.66
C GLN A 676 37.30 -24.48 11.13
N GLY A 677 37.33 -23.45 12.00
CA GLY A 677 37.54 -22.06 11.66
C GLY A 677 36.31 -21.33 11.19
N GLU A 678 35.13 -21.89 11.36
CA GLU A 678 33.85 -21.27 11.02
C GLU A 678 33.37 -20.36 12.15
N GLU A 679 32.74 -19.26 11.82
CA GLU A 679 32.25 -18.26 12.75
C GLU A 679 30.74 -18.40 12.96
N CYS A 680 30.30 -18.34 14.24
CA CYS A 680 28.92 -18.38 14.67
C CYS A 680 28.63 -17.13 15.51
N TYR A 681 27.67 -16.31 15.10
CA TYR A 681 27.24 -15.14 15.85
C TYR A 681 26.25 -15.54 16.94
N ALA A 682 26.36 -14.94 18.11
CA ALA A 682 25.47 -15.16 19.23
C ALA A 682 25.17 -13.85 19.96
N GLU A 683 23.95 -13.71 20.41
CA GLU A 683 23.49 -12.69 21.35
C GLU A 683 23.45 -13.25 22.77
N PHE A 684 23.29 -12.40 23.76
CA PHE A 684 23.15 -12.82 25.16
C PHE A 684 21.77 -12.45 25.69
N LEU A 685 21.17 -13.34 26.44
CA LEU A 685 19.95 -13.03 27.16
C LEU A 685 20.24 -12.06 28.32
N LYS A 686 19.35 -11.09 28.56
CA LYS A 686 19.49 -10.07 29.58
C LYS A 686 19.72 -10.72 30.96
N GLY A 687 20.73 -10.23 31.65
CA GLY A 687 21.12 -10.74 32.95
C GLY A 687 21.92 -12.05 32.98
N ARG A 688 22.16 -12.69 31.81
CA ARG A 688 22.92 -13.94 31.72
C ARG A 688 24.39 -13.79 31.34
N ILE A 689 24.85 -12.58 31.03
CA ILE A 689 26.27 -12.35 30.70
C ILE A 689 27.15 -12.78 31.85
N PRO A 690 28.22 -13.58 31.61
CA PRO A 690 29.18 -13.96 32.63
C PRO A 690 29.84 -12.76 33.30
N GLU A 691 30.12 -12.88 34.64
CA GLU A 691 30.66 -11.77 35.45
C GLU A 691 31.99 -11.22 34.92
N PHE A 692 32.83 -12.05 34.33
CA PHE A 692 34.13 -11.61 33.80
C PHE A 692 33.99 -10.65 32.59
N ILE A 693 32.89 -10.76 31.83
CA ILE A 693 32.58 -9.76 30.76
C ILE A 693 32.05 -8.47 31.36
N ARG A 694 31.19 -8.55 32.41
CA ARG A 694 30.67 -7.36 33.08
C ARG A 694 31.77 -6.52 33.75
N GLN A 695 32.81 -7.14 34.23
CA GLN A 695 33.94 -6.45 34.84
C GLN A 695 34.80 -5.70 33.82
N GLU A 696 34.91 -6.19 32.60
CA GLU A 696 35.62 -5.52 31.51
C GLU A 696 34.80 -4.39 30.86
N SER A 697 33.47 -4.48 30.85
CA SER A 697 32.54 -3.41 30.47
C SER A 697 32.40 -2.32 31.54
N GLY A 698 32.82 -2.56 32.77
CA GLY A 698 32.64 -1.72 33.94
C GLY A 698 33.35 -0.35 33.96
N SER A 699 33.75 0.15 32.82
CA SER A 699 34.07 1.58 32.67
C SER A 699 32.83 2.46 32.33
N THR A 700 31.68 1.86 32.10
CA THR A 700 30.44 2.57 31.73
C THR A 700 29.41 2.71 32.83
N ASP A 701 29.44 1.85 33.86
CA ASP A 701 28.44 1.86 34.95
C ASP A 701 28.71 2.94 36.03
N ASN A 702 29.76 3.75 35.91
CA ASN A 702 30.01 4.90 36.79
C ASN A 702 29.31 6.21 36.38
N ARG A 703 28.37 6.19 35.42
CA ARG A 703 27.64 7.38 34.95
C ARG A 703 26.28 7.63 35.64
N GLU A 704 25.77 6.75 36.48
CA GLU A 704 24.55 7.01 37.25
C GLU A 704 24.78 7.85 38.55
N GLY A 705 26.01 8.29 38.84
CA GLY A 705 26.35 9.00 40.06
C GLY A 705 26.61 10.50 39.96
N GLU A 706 26.69 11.12 38.81
CA GLU A 706 27.03 12.56 38.69
C GLU A 706 26.17 13.31 37.65
N LEU A 707 24.89 13.42 37.91
CA LEU A 707 24.04 14.52 37.43
C LEU A 707 23.80 15.50 38.58
N THR A 708 24.85 16.10 39.07
CA THR A 708 24.77 17.33 39.84
C THR A 708 25.31 18.48 39.03
N GLU A 709 24.38 19.36 38.70
CA GLU A 709 24.57 20.81 38.44
C GLU A 709 26.02 21.33 38.33
N THR A 710 26.50 21.55 37.12
CA THR A 710 27.29 22.75 36.74
C THR A 710 27.63 22.67 35.25
N GLY A 711 26.74 23.07 34.39
CA GLY A 711 26.96 23.26 32.94
C GLY A 711 26.82 24.70 32.56
N ASN A 712 27.95 25.39 32.48
CA ASN A 712 28.08 26.74 31.92
C ASN A 712 27.74 26.74 30.43
N PRO A 713 26.86 27.62 29.91
CA PRO A 713 26.41 27.60 28.52
C PRO A 713 27.27 28.42 27.57
N GLU A 714 28.61 28.25 27.59
CA GLU A 714 29.54 29.04 26.75
C GLU A 714 30.58 28.21 25.95
N SER A 715 30.21 27.11 25.31
CA SER A 715 31.15 26.41 24.44
C SER A 715 30.53 25.70 23.21
N CYS A 716 29.59 26.37 22.56
CA CYS A 716 29.05 25.92 21.25
C CYS A 716 29.03 27.07 20.23
N LEU A 717 30.16 27.76 20.08
CA LEU A 717 30.36 28.73 19.00
C LEU A 717 31.82 28.70 18.56
N LEU A 718 32.22 27.67 17.80
CA LEU A 718 33.48 27.69 17.05
C LEU A 718 33.51 26.51 16.05
N TYR A 719 32.75 26.60 14.98
CA TYR A 719 33.05 25.93 13.70
C TYR A 719 32.19 26.53 12.57
N THR A 720 32.49 27.80 12.20
CA THR A 720 32.17 28.32 10.87
C THR A 720 33.07 29.51 10.59
N SER A 721 34.27 29.25 10.16
CA SER A 721 35.04 30.15 9.28
C SER A 721 36.23 29.35 8.80
N ASP A 722 36.18 28.88 7.54
CA ASP A 722 37.28 28.78 6.59
C ASP A 722 36.88 27.86 5.45
N ALA A 723 36.16 28.42 4.49
CA ALA A 723 36.12 27.94 3.11
C ALA A 723 35.47 29.01 2.21
N ALA A 724 36.19 30.11 2.08
CA ALA A 724 36.00 31.02 0.98
C ALA A 724 37.40 31.59 0.68
N ASP A 725 38.09 30.86 -0.21
CA ASP A 725 39.16 31.32 -1.10
C ASP A 725 39.90 30.08 -1.66
N ASP A 726 39.40 29.57 -2.82
CA ASP A 726 40.12 29.26 -4.06
C ASP A 726 39.13 28.71 -5.11
#